data_4917126237aeacaa1cb5d8b89e0449f2
#
_entry.id   4917126237aeacaa1cb5d8b89e0449f2
#
_cell.length_a   1.000
_cell.length_b   1.000
_cell.length_c   1.000
_cell.angle_alpha   90.00
_cell.angle_beta   90.00
_cell.angle_gamma   90.00
#
_symmetry.space_group_name_H-M   'P 1'
#
loop_
_entity.id
_entity.type
_entity.pdbx_description
1 polymer ?
#
loop_
_entity_poly.entity_id
_entity_poly.type
_entity_poly.pdbx_seq_one_letter_code
_entity_poly.pdbx_strand_id
1 'polypeptide(L)'
;MTTGQPGTGAARPAPAGAEAENQPATASTTGRPTRSADTSGTDQAPDSAEASVATSAESPGPRSTDGAKPGAATNGRPTGASVATGDIEPGPAKDDAAKTSGTREASDTAKASGTGEASDATKASDTAKASGTARDVTGTDAPKRGWISRLTKRGKAAKGASATAGAPVNDSDPAKDDKTKADAAKDGVLVKDNDPDKDDKTKAGAAKDGDPAKDGDPKDDAAKGDGATKSAKPGDANGQPLTDGETKPADPDRWEAFASAPEPKPSILTRSGRAVGRFLIHEWTLAALGALALAVLMTWPTLRYPRYTLPQDYWDPSLQAWQMAWSGHILLADPARLWQSNTFFPELWSFAFSDTLLGYAPAGMLGSGPEDAVLRYNIMFVLAHALATFGAYALARQLGAGRIGAAVAGVTYAYAPWLLSQAGHLHVLSNGGIPLALAMLARGHGWSLRHGYRPERRHDGWVYGGWLVAAWQLSLGFGIGLPFAYFLGVAVLVAVVLFYVRRLRTRQAVPFGRRLLLADLLGGLLFAGVGLLMAFPFFRVTELHPYAERTIDDVGIFSPPASGFVTSPAESLIWGGLHKGARAALPWHPEMTLLPGYVLYALALGGLFFSVWRLRHRLLLLAGVLVTMAFAMGTRFFDGTFTYVPLFEHVPGWSALRTPGRLMLWTTLLLGLLAAGAVTALTDRVRELTAQRIPSWPGPWLRMATLLPLLLVTVEGLNNTPHPVVPRQPAAMRTAEGPLLVLPSSQNLDQHVMLWSTSGFPDVVNGGSGFTPRQLDDVRRVSQAFPNQTSIDYLRTLGVRTVVLLRDRVPGTPWEITIDAPVESLGITRQEVGNAVVYKL
;
A
#
# COMPACT_ATOMS: atom_id res chain seq x y z
N MET A 1 11.82 -44.48 -58.60
CA MET A 1 11.19 -44.41 -59.94
C MET A 1 10.58 -43.04 -60.05
N THR A 2 11.34 -42.19 -60.62
CA THR A 2 11.18 -41.47 -61.92
C THR A 2 10.10 -40.37 -61.81
N THR A 3 10.58 -39.17 -61.76
CA THR A 3 10.72 -38.12 -62.75
C THR A 3 9.40 -37.38 -63.00
N GLY A 4 9.28 -36.10 -63.09
CA GLY A 4 10.05 -35.06 -63.63
C GLY A 4 9.29 -33.71 -63.49
N GLN A 5 9.99 -32.65 -63.33
CA GLN A 5 9.65 -31.28 -63.80
C GLN A 5 9.78 -31.23 -65.36
N PRO A 6 9.43 -30.14 -66.08
CA PRO A 6 9.48 -28.70 -65.79
C PRO A 6 8.41 -27.85 -66.57
N GLY A 7 8.33 -26.58 -66.31
CA GLY A 7 8.75 -25.51 -67.15
C GLY A 7 7.80 -24.31 -67.37
N THR A 8 8.32 -23.13 -67.14
CA THR A 8 8.32 -21.88 -67.92
C THR A 8 6.98 -21.20 -68.14
N GLY A 9 6.80 -19.89 -68.00
CA GLY A 9 7.60 -18.72 -68.15
C GLY A 9 6.79 -17.48 -67.87
N ALA A 10 7.43 -16.47 -67.45
CA ALA A 10 7.66 -15.13 -67.97
C ALA A 10 6.45 -14.26 -68.23
N ALA A 11 6.29 -13.05 -67.72
CA ALA A 11 7.10 -11.86 -67.97
C ALA A 11 6.63 -10.67 -67.09
N ARG A 12 7.58 -9.89 -66.64
CA ARG A 12 7.51 -8.47 -66.20
C ARG A 12 7.29 -7.57 -67.46
N PRO A 13 6.92 -6.25 -67.30
CA PRO A 13 7.91 -5.26 -66.95
C PRO A 13 7.46 -4.09 -66.05
N ALA A 14 8.38 -3.52 -65.37
CA ALA A 14 8.44 -2.12 -64.90
C ALA A 14 8.92 -1.23 -66.04
N PRO A 15 8.92 0.12 -66.02
CA PRO A 15 9.94 0.83 -65.28
C PRO A 15 9.61 2.27 -64.75
N ALA A 16 10.52 2.74 -63.95
CA ALA A 16 11.23 4.03 -63.83
C ALA A 16 10.45 5.28 -63.48
N GLY A 17 10.90 6.21 -62.72
CA GLY A 17 12.17 6.59 -62.26
C GLY A 17 12.14 7.93 -61.51
N ALA A 18 13.13 8.15 -60.78
CA ALA A 18 14.06 9.28 -60.56
C ALA A 18 13.65 10.21 -59.39
N GLU A 19 14.40 10.19 -58.32
CA GLU A 19 15.59 11.00 -57.95
C GLU A 19 15.34 12.50 -57.80
N ALA A 20 15.58 13.10 -56.64
CA ALA A 20 16.79 13.77 -56.18
C ALA A 20 16.50 14.49 -54.87
N GLU A 21 17.20 14.22 -53.81
CA GLU A 21 18.28 15.00 -53.14
C GLU A 21 18.03 16.51 -53.04
N ASN A 22 17.98 17.05 -51.76
CA ASN A 22 19.06 17.92 -51.21
C ASN A 22 18.63 18.60 -49.89
N GLN A 23 19.43 18.41 -48.92
CA GLN A 23 19.71 19.38 -47.84
C GLN A 23 20.78 20.34 -48.36
N PRO A 24 21.19 21.49 -47.71
CA PRO A 24 20.92 22.02 -46.38
C PRO A 24 20.95 23.57 -46.29
N ALA A 25 20.94 24.04 -45.07
CA ALA A 25 21.62 25.22 -44.53
C ALA A 25 20.83 26.50 -44.20
N THR A 26 20.79 26.75 -42.89
CA THR A 26 21.26 27.94 -42.15
C THR A 26 20.63 29.34 -42.34
N ALA A 27 20.44 29.91 -41.16
CA ALA A 27 20.71 31.31 -40.77
C ALA A 27 19.49 32.22 -40.63
N SER A 28 19.13 32.52 -39.35
CA SER A 28 19.30 33.80 -38.68
C SER A 28 18.46 34.95 -39.14
N THR A 29 17.72 35.51 -38.19
CA THR A 29 17.57 36.90 -37.74
C THR A 29 16.16 37.47 -37.70
N THR A 30 15.82 37.83 -36.45
CA THR A 30 15.13 39.04 -35.99
C THR A 30 13.88 39.55 -36.69
N GLY A 31 12.84 39.78 -35.85
CA GLY A 31 11.83 40.81 -36.19
C GLY A 31 10.44 40.51 -35.61
N ARG A 32 10.10 41.12 -34.49
CA ARG A 32 8.73 41.42 -34.06
C ARG A 32 8.25 42.65 -34.87
N PRO A 33 6.96 43.03 -35.05
CA PRO A 33 5.73 42.61 -34.36
C PRO A 33 4.44 42.62 -35.22
N THR A 34 3.33 42.34 -34.53
CA THR A 34 1.94 42.79 -34.69
C THR A 34 0.94 42.01 -35.54
N ARG A 35 -0.06 41.57 -34.75
CA ARG A 35 -1.53 41.65 -34.90
C ARG A 35 -2.26 41.11 -36.12
N SER A 36 -3.22 40.31 -35.76
CA SER A 36 -4.65 40.22 -36.16
C SER A 36 -5.08 39.04 -37.02
N ALA A 37 -5.97 38.32 -36.42
CA ALA A 37 -7.30 37.93 -36.92
C ALA A 37 -7.45 36.81 -37.96
N ASP A 38 -8.20 35.86 -37.50
CA ASP A 38 -9.28 35.11 -38.15
C ASP A 38 -8.99 33.94 -39.10
N THR A 39 -9.71 32.94 -38.70
CA THR A 39 -10.51 31.96 -39.43
C THR A 39 -9.93 30.60 -39.75
N SER A 40 -10.61 29.65 -39.07
CA SER A 40 -11.16 28.37 -39.56
C SER A 40 -10.27 27.38 -40.26
N GLY A 41 -10.39 26.19 -39.75
CA GLY A 41 -10.20 24.97 -40.57
C GLY A 41 -9.63 23.82 -39.81
N THR A 42 -10.53 22.99 -39.32
CA THR A 42 -10.51 21.50 -39.32
C THR A 42 -9.20 20.80 -39.65
N ASP A 43 -8.69 19.95 -38.77
CA ASP A 43 -8.73 18.51 -38.84
C ASP A 43 -7.59 17.83 -38.06
N GLN A 44 -8.02 16.82 -37.33
CA GLN A 44 -7.34 15.56 -37.00
C GLN A 44 -6.19 15.56 -35.99
N ALA A 45 -6.60 14.96 -34.89
CA ALA A 45 -5.76 14.38 -33.86
C ALA A 45 -5.12 13.07 -34.31
N PRO A 46 -4.08 12.61 -33.67
CA PRO A 46 -4.01 11.18 -33.37
C PRO A 46 -4.07 10.90 -31.86
N ASP A 47 -4.76 9.81 -31.62
CA ASP A 47 -4.89 9.05 -30.38
C ASP A 47 -3.63 8.90 -29.58
N SER A 48 -3.79 9.05 -28.28
CA SER A 48 -3.43 8.00 -27.32
C SER A 48 -3.56 8.45 -25.87
N ALA A 49 -3.96 7.51 -25.04
CA ALA A 49 -3.92 7.47 -23.58
C ALA A 49 -5.13 8.10 -22.87
N GLU A 50 -6.16 7.31 -22.73
CA GLU A 50 -7.20 7.48 -21.73
C GLU A 50 -6.62 7.33 -20.32
N ALA A 51 -6.62 8.45 -19.63
CA ALA A 51 -6.40 8.51 -18.22
C ALA A 51 -7.72 8.87 -17.55
N SER A 52 -8.23 8.00 -16.70
CA SER A 52 -9.47 8.19 -15.97
C SER A 52 -9.46 9.48 -15.13
N VAL A 53 -10.19 10.46 -15.56
CA VAL A 53 -10.50 11.67 -14.80
C VAL A 53 -11.95 11.59 -14.36
N ALA A 54 -12.16 11.53 -13.05
CA ALA A 54 -13.48 11.76 -12.47
C ALA A 54 -13.84 13.24 -12.62
N THR A 55 -14.68 13.55 -13.60
CA THR A 55 -15.33 14.86 -13.69
C THR A 55 -16.69 14.78 -13.02
N SER A 56 -16.81 15.52 -11.91
CA SER A 56 -18.09 15.88 -11.32
C SER A 56 -18.84 16.80 -12.31
N ALA A 57 -19.93 16.29 -12.87
CA ALA A 57 -20.85 17.04 -13.69
C ALA A 57 -21.77 17.88 -12.80
N GLU A 58 -21.62 19.19 -12.86
CA GLU A 58 -22.65 20.16 -12.49
C GLU A 58 -23.60 20.33 -13.69
N SER A 59 -24.87 20.07 -13.47
CA SER A 59 -25.96 20.35 -14.42
C SER A 59 -26.28 21.84 -14.45
N PRO A 60 -26.46 22.47 -15.61
CA PRO A 60 -26.98 23.83 -15.69
C PRO A 60 -28.51 23.83 -15.86
N GLY A 61 -29.22 24.51 -14.97
CA GLY A 61 -30.63 24.87 -15.12
C GLY A 61 -30.81 26.07 -16.04
N PRO A 62 -32.02 26.30 -16.61
CA PRO A 62 -32.21 27.16 -17.73
C PRO A 62 -32.29 28.64 -17.39
N ARG A 63 -31.69 29.48 -18.24
CA ARG A 63 -31.78 30.95 -18.27
C ARG A 63 -33.14 31.44 -18.73
N SER A 64 -33.70 32.44 -18.03
CA SER A 64 -34.62 33.41 -18.64
C SER A 64 -34.06 34.79 -18.45
N THR A 65 -34.16 35.54 -19.53
CA THR A 65 -33.79 36.91 -19.81
C THR A 65 -34.77 37.91 -19.16
N ASP A 66 -34.25 39.05 -18.62
CA ASP A 66 -34.54 40.44 -18.89
C ASP A 66 -34.20 41.30 -17.68
N GLY A 67 -33.36 42.24 -17.80
CA GLY A 67 -33.52 43.66 -18.19
C GLY A 67 -33.48 44.60 -17.02
N ALA A 68 -32.48 45.54 -17.08
CA ALA A 68 -32.47 46.91 -16.51
C ALA A 68 -32.03 47.18 -15.07
N LYS A 69 -30.92 47.89 -14.98
CA LYS A 69 -30.41 48.79 -13.91
C LYS A 69 -31.16 50.15 -13.95
N PRO A 70 -30.93 51.12 -12.99
CA PRO A 70 -30.25 51.19 -11.71
C PRO A 70 -30.97 52.04 -10.62
N GLY A 71 -30.45 52.08 -9.40
CA GLY A 71 -30.80 53.13 -8.44
C GLY A 71 -30.46 52.87 -6.98
N ALA A 72 -29.80 53.79 -6.44
CA ALA A 72 -29.07 53.96 -5.21
C ALA A 72 -29.87 53.89 -3.89
N ALA A 73 -29.12 53.59 -2.84
CA ALA A 73 -29.07 54.25 -1.52
C ALA A 73 -29.96 53.78 -0.35
N THR A 74 -29.25 53.51 0.75
CA THR A 74 -29.49 53.89 2.14
C THR A 74 -30.29 52.98 3.10
N ASN A 75 -29.52 52.56 4.12
CA ASN A 75 -29.79 52.54 5.56
C ASN A 75 -31.14 52.12 6.14
N GLY A 76 -31.05 51.21 7.11
CA GLY A 76 -31.99 51.21 8.22
C GLY A 76 -32.28 49.84 8.87
N ARG A 77 -31.65 49.58 9.97
CA ARG A 77 -32.15 48.69 11.04
C ARG A 77 -33.27 49.45 11.79
N PRO A 78 -34.31 48.92 12.41
CA PRO A 78 -34.21 47.92 13.48
C PRO A 78 -35.43 47.00 13.72
N THR A 79 -35.19 45.99 14.55
CA THR A 79 -35.96 45.39 15.64
C THR A 79 -37.43 44.96 15.46
N GLY A 80 -37.75 43.76 15.90
CA GLY A 80 -38.92 43.52 16.75
C GLY A 80 -39.90 42.43 16.33
N ALA A 81 -39.88 41.33 17.10
CA ALA A 81 -41.03 40.65 17.72
C ALA A 81 -42.12 39.97 16.87
N SER A 82 -42.14 38.68 17.01
CA SER A 82 -43.18 37.82 17.59
C SER A 82 -44.55 37.55 16.91
N VAL A 83 -44.89 36.24 17.02
CA VAL A 83 -46.26 35.66 17.23
C VAL A 83 -46.99 35.09 16.01
N ALA A 84 -46.98 33.74 15.93
CA ALA A 84 -48.06 32.81 16.15
C ALA A 84 -49.00 32.47 14.97
N THR A 85 -49.14 31.14 14.88
CA THR A 85 -50.36 30.35 14.60
C THR A 85 -50.93 30.24 13.19
N GLY A 86 -51.16 28.98 12.82
CA GLY A 86 -52.26 28.64 11.94
C GLY A 86 -52.10 27.34 11.16
N ASP A 87 -52.58 26.29 11.75
CA ASP A 87 -52.93 24.98 11.21
C ASP A 87 -53.67 25.05 9.87
N ILE A 88 -53.56 24.00 9.05
CA ILE A 88 -54.68 23.28 8.44
C ILE A 88 -54.17 22.08 7.64
N GLU A 89 -54.43 20.88 8.14
CA GLU A 89 -54.68 19.66 7.37
C GLU A 89 -56.05 19.71 6.68
N PRO A 90 -56.34 18.88 5.67
CA PRO A 90 -57.05 17.65 5.96
C PRO A 90 -56.70 16.43 5.08
N GLY A 91 -56.71 15.24 5.70
CA GLY A 91 -57.04 13.98 5.08
C GLY A 91 -58.61 13.80 4.90
N PRO A 92 -59.17 12.61 4.88
CA PRO A 92 -58.80 11.24 4.55
C PRO A 92 -59.88 10.43 3.78
N ALA A 93 -59.69 9.13 3.51
CA ALA A 93 -60.74 8.11 3.49
C ALA A 93 -60.06 6.72 3.43
N LYS A 94 -60.11 5.83 4.37
CA LYS A 94 -61.20 4.93 4.86
C LYS A 94 -61.81 4.08 3.77
N ASP A 95 -62.02 2.80 3.92
CA ASP A 95 -62.42 1.82 4.92
C ASP A 95 -62.24 0.41 4.34
N ASP A 96 -62.24 -0.76 4.92
CA ASP A 96 -62.75 -1.37 6.16
C ASP A 96 -62.16 -2.80 6.22
N ALA A 97 -61.72 -3.27 7.27
CA ALA A 97 -62.24 -4.05 8.41
C ALA A 97 -62.75 -5.47 8.09
N ALA A 98 -62.20 -6.45 8.80
CA ALA A 98 -62.80 -7.38 9.76
C ALA A 98 -61.84 -8.55 10.05
N LYS A 99 -61.30 -8.67 11.20
CA LYS A 99 -61.57 -9.45 12.43
C LYS A 99 -62.06 -10.88 12.20
N THR A 100 -61.30 -11.87 12.71
CA THR A 100 -61.54 -12.67 13.94
C THR A 100 -60.51 -13.79 13.98
N SER A 101 -59.71 -13.82 15.00
CA SER A 101 -59.72 -14.61 16.26
C SER A 101 -59.65 -16.13 16.10
N GLY A 102 -58.67 -16.70 16.79
CA GLY A 102 -58.89 -17.84 17.60
C GLY A 102 -57.83 -18.98 17.53
N THR A 103 -56.92 -18.96 18.47
CA THR A 103 -56.56 -20.07 19.40
C THR A 103 -56.17 -21.46 18.86
N ARG A 104 -54.93 -21.83 19.20
CA ARG A 104 -54.46 -22.90 20.10
C ARG A 104 -54.45 -24.36 19.68
N GLU A 105 -53.32 -24.94 20.03
CA GLU A 105 -52.99 -26.30 20.51
C GLU A 105 -52.67 -27.32 19.42
N ALA A 106 -51.48 -27.77 19.41
CA ALA A 106 -50.72 -28.74 20.23
C ALA A 106 -50.90 -30.20 19.76
N SER A 107 -49.78 -30.81 19.80
CA SER A 107 -49.43 -32.20 20.06
C SER A 107 -49.52 -33.20 18.93
N ASP A 108 -48.43 -33.80 18.77
CA ASP A 108 -47.95 -35.16 19.07
C ASP A 108 -47.93 -36.20 17.99
N THR A 109 -46.73 -36.74 17.92
CA THR A 109 -46.34 -38.15 17.84
C THR A 109 -46.92 -39.08 16.77
N ALA A 110 -45.98 -39.74 16.12
CA ALA A 110 -45.68 -41.15 16.08
C ALA A 110 -45.07 -41.55 14.74
N LYS A 111 -43.85 -41.99 14.70
CA LYS A 111 -43.31 -43.36 14.85
C LYS A 111 -43.94 -44.40 13.93
N ALA A 112 -43.12 -44.96 13.10
CA ALA A 112 -42.83 -46.38 12.93
C ALA A 112 -42.39 -46.65 11.48
N SER A 113 -41.16 -47.09 11.29
CA SER A 113 -40.69 -48.49 11.17
C SER A 113 -41.07 -49.10 9.84
N GLY A 114 -40.19 -49.60 9.10
CA GLY A 114 -39.41 -50.79 9.18
C GLY A 114 -38.72 -51.03 7.81
N THR A 115 -37.54 -51.54 7.90
CA THR A 115 -37.02 -52.80 7.51
C THR A 115 -37.09 -53.12 6.03
N GLY A 116 -36.05 -53.50 5.36
CA GLY A 116 -34.94 -54.35 5.69
C GLY A 116 -34.13 -54.63 4.44
N GLU A 117 -32.93 -55.05 4.74
CA GLU A 117 -32.12 -56.13 4.23
C GLU A 117 -31.57 -56.00 2.82
N ALA A 118 -30.30 -55.89 2.68
CA ALA A 118 -29.14 -56.77 2.95
C ALA A 118 -28.83 -57.69 1.80
N SER A 119 -27.65 -57.67 1.43
CA SER A 119 -26.68 -58.76 1.16
C SER A 119 -25.67 -58.33 0.12
N ASP A 120 -24.46 -58.21 0.51
CA ASP A 120 -23.38 -59.18 0.62
C ASP A 120 -22.61 -59.43 -0.66
N ALA A 121 -21.37 -59.03 -0.54
CA ALA A 121 -20.12 -59.82 -0.54
C ALA A 121 -19.59 -60.09 -1.97
N THR A 122 -18.34 -60.05 -2.27
CA THR A 122 -17.11 -60.55 -1.77
C THR A 122 -15.95 -60.12 -2.66
N LYS A 123 -14.85 -59.66 -2.08
CA LYS A 123 -13.47 -60.17 -2.06
C LYS A 123 -12.91 -60.95 -3.27
N ALA A 124 -11.76 -60.49 -3.78
CA ALA A 124 -10.45 -61.18 -3.81
C ALA A 124 -9.57 -60.46 -4.87
N SER A 125 -8.42 -59.91 -4.55
CA SER A 125 -7.09 -60.42 -4.41
C SER A 125 -6.65 -61.22 -5.67
N ASP A 126 -5.61 -60.75 -6.35
CA ASP A 126 -4.22 -61.18 -6.17
C ASP A 126 -3.32 -60.71 -7.34
N THR A 127 -2.18 -60.21 -6.93
CA THR A 127 -0.85 -60.38 -7.47
C THR A 127 -0.62 -61.14 -8.78
N ALA A 128 0.24 -60.54 -9.67
CA ALA A 128 1.48 -61.22 -10.08
C ALA A 128 2.37 -60.34 -10.99
N LYS A 129 3.59 -60.35 -10.63
CA LYS A 129 4.86 -60.02 -11.27
C LYS A 129 5.05 -60.65 -12.66
N ALA A 130 5.84 -59.96 -13.52
CA ALA A 130 7.11 -60.41 -14.09
C ALA A 130 7.30 -59.76 -15.49
N SER A 131 8.31 -58.92 -15.66
CA SER A 131 9.61 -59.19 -16.30
C SER A 131 9.59 -59.40 -17.81
N GLY A 132 10.41 -58.59 -18.45
CA GLY A 132 11.03 -59.05 -19.70
C GLY A 132 11.33 -58.01 -20.75
N THR A 133 12.54 -57.45 -20.68
CA THR A 133 13.55 -57.30 -21.74
C THR A 133 13.22 -56.57 -23.07
N ALA A 134 13.85 -55.43 -23.19
CA ALA A 134 14.86 -55.00 -24.21
C ALA A 134 14.52 -55.08 -25.71
N ARG A 135 14.68 -53.97 -26.40
CA ARG A 135 15.65 -53.66 -27.44
C ARG A 135 15.37 -52.34 -28.14
N ASP A 136 16.38 -51.50 -28.02
CA ASP A 136 17.02 -50.61 -28.97
C ASP A 136 16.35 -50.37 -30.33
N VAL A 137 16.34 -49.06 -30.71
CA VAL A 137 17.16 -48.53 -31.84
C VAL A 137 16.83 -47.02 -32.03
N THR A 138 17.89 -46.17 -31.86
CA THR A 138 18.27 -44.91 -32.57
C THR A 138 17.20 -43.87 -32.85
N GLY A 139 17.34 -42.63 -32.46
CA GLY A 139 18.44 -41.69 -32.58
C GLY A 139 17.97 -40.50 -33.33
N THR A 140 18.01 -39.34 -32.76
CA THR A 140 18.56 -38.11 -33.35
C THR A 140 18.23 -36.90 -32.47
N ASP A 141 19.25 -36.28 -32.08
CA ASP A 141 19.65 -34.97 -31.58
C ASP A 141 18.63 -33.87 -31.38
N ALA A 142 18.61 -33.41 -30.15
CA ALA A 142 18.23 -32.06 -29.73
C ALA A 142 19.46 -31.31 -29.22
N PRO A 143 19.62 -30.02 -29.40
CA PRO A 143 20.65 -29.30 -28.65
C PRO A 143 20.00 -28.60 -27.43
N LYS A 144 20.35 -29.06 -26.26
CA LYS A 144 20.30 -28.34 -24.99
C LYS A 144 21.32 -27.20 -25.04
N ARG A 145 20.88 -25.95 -24.87
CA ARG A 145 21.75 -24.85 -24.43
C ARG A 145 21.45 -24.51 -23.00
N GLY A 146 22.30 -24.97 -22.10
CA GLY A 146 22.36 -24.64 -20.70
C GLY A 146 22.84 -23.20 -20.49
N TRP A 147 22.17 -22.54 -19.58
CA TRP A 147 22.45 -21.17 -19.10
C TRP A 147 22.90 -21.20 -17.63
N ILE A 148 23.93 -22.00 -17.32
CA ILE A 148 24.62 -21.94 -16.02
C ILE A 148 26.10 -22.16 -16.29
N SER A 149 26.83 -21.12 -16.74
CA SER A 149 28.28 -21.06 -16.55
C SER A 149 28.87 -19.72 -17.03
N ARG A 150 28.59 -18.63 -16.31
CA ARG A 150 29.46 -17.43 -16.34
C ARG A 150 29.58 -16.77 -14.98
N LEU A 151 30.06 -17.52 -14.02
CA LEU A 151 30.49 -16.97 -12.73
C LEU A 151 31.58 -17.88 -12.16
N THR A 152 32.74 -17.92 -12.83
CA THR A 152 34.03 -18.22 -12.24
C THR A 152 35.09 -18.23 -13.36
N LYS A 153 35.82 -17.16 -13.51
CA LYS A 153 37.25 -17.12 -13.87
C LYS A 153 37.68 -15.68 -14.10
N ARG A 154 38.13 -15.06 -13.07
CA ARG A 154 39.11 -13.97 -13.18
C ARG A 154 40.20 -14.25 -12.14
N GLY A 155 41.30 -14.71 -12.60
CA GLY A 155 42.51 -14.87 -11.81
C GLY A 155 43.71 -15.11 -12.75
N LYS A 156 44.56 -14.11 -12.75
CA LYS A 156 46.04 -14.13 -12.95
C LYS A 156 46.67 -14.19 -14.33
N ALA A 157 47.38 -13.13 -14.55
CA ALA A 157 48.82 -12.94 -14.86
C ALA A 157 49.13 -12.75 -16.35
N ALA A 158 49.64 -11.66 -16.73
CA ALA A 158 50.98 -11.08 -16.64
C ALA A 158 51.76 -11.18 -17.95
N LYS A 159 52.23 -10.01 -18.41
CA LYS A 159 53.46 -9.71 -19.14
C LYS A 159 53.64 -10.15 -20.58
N GLY A 160 53.97 -9.14 -21.40
CA GLY A 160 54.88 -9.25 -22.52
C GLY A 160 54.47 -8.44 -23.73
N ALA A 161 54.98 -7.21 -23.82
CA ALA A 161 55.90 -6.64 -24.79
C ALA A 161 55.44 -6.55 -26.27
N SER A 162 55.37 -5.33 -26.75
CA SER A 162 56.24 -4.66 -27.67
C SER A 162 55.72 -4.44 -29.10
N ALA A 163 55.82 -3.15 -29.47
CA ALA A 163 56.22 -2.50 -30.74
C ALA A 163 55.19 -2.52 -31.88
N THR A 164 54.90 -1.53 -32.61
CA THR A 164 55.53 -0.31 -33.08
C THR A 164 54.61 0.35 -34.10
N ALA A 165 54.64 1.68 -34.12
CA ALA A 165 54.59 2.58 -35.29
C ALA A 165 53.18 2.83 -35.90
N GLY A 166 52.72 4.04 -36.10
CA GLY A 166 53.26 5.25 -36.59
C GLY A 166 52.22 6.38 -36.54
N ALA A 167 52.66 7.52 -36.14
CA ALA A 167 52.05 8.83 -36.36
C ALA A 167 52.41 9.32 -37.80
N PRO A 168 51.92 10.46 -38.28
CA PRO A 168 52.06 11.79 -37.68
C PRO A 168 50.94 12.80 -37.98
N VAL A 169 50.78 13.83 -37.10
CA VAL A 169 51.20 15.25 -37.22
C VAL A 169 50.33 16.07 -38.18
N ASN A 170 49.72 17.22 -37.84
CA ASN A 170 50.20 18.49 -37.34
C ASN A 170 49.02 19.40 -37.04
N ASP A 171 49.06 20.14 -35.96
CA ASP A 171 49.36 21.58 -35.75
C ASP A 171 48.17 22.50 -36.08
N SER A 172 47.74 23.41 -35.24
CA SER A 172 48.47 24.50 -34.62
C SER A 172 47.53 25.32 -33.70
N ASP A 173 47.98 25.61 -32.56
CA ASP A 173 47.70 26.78 -31.72
C ASP A 173 48.42 27.98 -32.32
N PRO A 174 48.21 29.27 -32.04
CA PRO A 174 48.20 29.85 -30.69
C PRO A 174 47.46 31.18 -30.41
N ALA A 175 47.37 31.47 -29.13
CA ALA A 175 47.70 32.71 -28.44
C ALA A 175 46.72 33.90 -28.41
N LYS A 176 46.32 34.26 -27.20
CA LYS A 176 46.73 35.44 -26.38
C LYS A 176 46.01 36.74 -26.54
N ASP A 177 45.80 37.28 -25.32
CA ASP A 177 45.84 38.65 -24.81
C ASP A 177 44.58 39.51 -25.03
N ASP A 178 44.11 40.34 -24.18
CA ASP A 178 44.56 40.95 -22.94
C ASP A 178 43.42 41.90 -22.45
N LYS A 179 43.33 42.10 -21.15
CA LYS A 179 42.92 43.29 -20.33
C LYS A 179 42.04 44.39 -20.91
N THR A 180 41.14 44.85 -20.09
CA THR A 180 41.05 46.15 -19.37
C THR A 180 39.61 46.38 -18.90
N LYS A 181 39.38 46.58 -17.63
CA LYS A 181 39.33 47.74 -16.75
C LYS A 181 38.33 48.84 -17.19
N ALA A 182 37.59 49.17 -16.24
CA ALA A 182 37.25 50.50 -15.67
C ALA A 182 35.73 50.68 -15.56
N ASP A 183 35.21 50.86 -14.42
CA ASP A 183 35.09 51.98 -13.49
C ASP A 183 33.74 52.69 -13.62
N ALA A 184 33.17 52.80 -12.48
CA ALA A 184 32.77 53.98 -11.66
C ALA A 184 31.28 54.30 -11.87
N ALA A 185 30.53 54.80 -10.97
CA ALA A 185 30.69 55.36 -9.61
C ALA A 185 29.28 55.60 -9.02
N LYS A 186 29.21 55.57 -7.71
CA LYS A 186 28.72 56.59 -6.73
C LYS A 186 27.25 56.92 -6.77
N ASP A 187 26.55 57.10 -5.68
CA ASP A 187 26.64 57.85 -4.42
C ASP A 187 25.59 57.26 -3.46
N GLY A 188 25.65 57.21 -2.17
CA GLY A 188 26.31 58.00 -1.17
C GLY A 188 25.39 58.28 0.01
N VAL A 189 25.99 58.41 1.18
CA VAL A 189 25.52 59.06 2.42
C VAL A 189 24.94 58.14 3.48
N LEU A 190 25.69 57.69 4.47
CA LEU A 190 26.27 58.30 5.71
C LEU A 190 25.24 58.77 6.74
N VAL A 191 25.37 58.24 7.97
CA VAL A 191 25.72 58.85 9.24
C VAL A 191 25.60 57.80 10.35
N LYS A 192 26.66 57.27 10.98
CA LYS A 192 27.37 57.66 12.21
C LYS A 192 26.49 57.75 13.46
N ASP A 193 26.82 57.33 14.60
CA ASP A 193 27.94 56.96 15.48
C ASP A 193 27.33 56.48 16.82
N ASN A 194 27.92 55.65 17.58
CA ASN A 194 28.85 55.83 18.67
C ASN A 194 28.90 54.62 19.58
N ASP A 195 30.04 54.09 19.67
CA ASP A 195 30.61 53.38 20.85
C ASP A 195 31.21 54.48 21.79
N PRO A 196 31.33 54.33 23.07
CA PRO A 196 32.54 53.64 23.59
C PRO A 196 32.48 52.98 24.98
N ASP A 197 33.48 52.14 25.15
CA ASP A 197 34.44 51.99 26.24
C ASP A 197 34.10 51.25 27.56
N LYS A 198 34.81 50.19 27.72
CA LYS A 198 36.01 49.91 28.57
C LYS A 198 35.79 49.38 30.01
N ASP A 199 36.56 48.30 30.20
CA ASP A 199 37.39 47.90 31.33
C ASP A 199 36.68 47.52 32.67
N ASP A 200 36.95 46.45 33.32
CA ASP A 200 38.27 46.13 33.88
C ASP A 200 38.28 44.69 34.53
N LYS A 201 39.44 44.15 34.55
CA LYS A 201 39.96 42.98 35.24
C LYS A 201 39.69 42.96 36.74
N THR A 202 39.54 41.82 37.34
CA THR A 202 40.48 41.35 38.40
C THR A 202 40.30 39.88 38.74
N LYS A 203 41.43 39.32 38.98
CA LYS A 203 41.90 37.98 39.36
C LYS A 203 41.57 37.57 40.78
N ALA A 204 41.72 36.25 40.92
CA ALA A 204 42.24 35.48 42.09
C ALA A 204 41.18 35.08 43.13
N GLY A 205 41.12 33.87 43.63
CA GLY A 205 42.17 33.02 44.13
C GLY A 205 41.62 31.69 44.69
N ALA A 206 42.46 30.76 44.76
CA ALA A 206 42.31 29.39 45.20
C ALA A 206 42.12 29.25 46.73
N ALA A 207 41.50 28.11 47.11
CA ALA A 207 41.83 27.22 48.24
C ALA A 207 40.71 26.17 48.34
N LYS A 208 40.93 24.93 48.11
CA LYS A 208 41.47 23.81 48.97
C LYS A 208 40.63 23.51 50.21
N ASP A 209 40.28 22.23 50.26
CA ASP A 209 40.23 21.35 51.46
C ASP A 209 38.87 21.19 52.18
N GLY A 210 38.46 19.91 52.26
CA GLY A 210 37.63 19.42 53.31
C GLY A 210 36.59 18.36 52.99
N ASP A 211 37.05 17.10 52.82
CA ASP A 211 36.24 15.93 53.17
C ASP A 211 36.35 15.76 54.72
N PRO A 212 35.41 15.19 55.46
CA PRO A 212 34.87 13.84 55.33
C PRO A 212 33.46 13.55 55.93
N ALA A 213 33.07 12.28 55.72
CA ALA A 213 32.21 11.43 56.55
C ALA A 213 30.69 11.38 56.24
N LYS A 214 30.28 10.26 55.72
CA LYS A 214 29.52 9.14 56.29
C LYS A 214 28.25 9.48 57.07
N ASP A 215 27.19 8.92 56.55
CA ASP A 215 26.14 8.05 57.17
C ASP A 215 24.84 8.20 56.33
N GLY A 216 24.26 7.19 55.87
CA GLY A 216 23.38 6.22 56.41
C GLY A 216 22.37 5.79 55.34
N ASP A 217 22.45 4.59 54.94
CA ASP A 217 21.42 3.83 54.21
C ASP A 217 20.15 3.72 55.05
N PRO A 218 18.98 3.60 54.47
CA PRO A 218 18.29 2.36 54.62
C PRO A 218 17.72 1.78 53.30
N LYS A 219 18.02 0.51 53.17
CA LYS A 219 17.42 -0.48 52.30
C LYS A 219 15.93 -0.56 52.55
N ASP A 220 15.15 -0.80 51.49
CA ASP A 220 13.94 -1.62 51.50
C ASP A 220 13.97 -2.60 50.36
N ASP A 221 14.25 -3.81 50.70
CA ASP A 221 14.12 -5.04 49.96
C ASP A 221 12.64 -5.45 49.85
N ALA A 222 12.21 -5.82 48.67
CA ALA A 222 11.13 -6.75 48.54
C ALA A 222 11.40 -7.71 47.37
N ALA A 223 12.08 -8.77 47.70
CA ALA A 223 12.23 -9.98 46.92
C ALA A 223 10.97 -10.83 47.00
N LYS A 224 10.54 -11.37 45.90
CA LYS A 224 9.78 -12.62 45.84
C LYS A 224 10.51 -13.57 44.91
N GLY A 225 11.13 -14.55 45.53
CA GLY A 225 11.60 -15.77 44.92
C GLY A 225 10.54 -16.85 44.98
N ASP A 226 10.39 -17.58 43.91
CA ASP A 226 9.86 -18.95 43.89
C ASP A 226 10.92 -19.83 43.23
N GLY A 227 11.55 -20.64 44.11
CA GLY A 227 12.49 -21.66 43.75
C GLY A 227 11.87 -23.05 43.95
N ALA A 228 11.83 -23.79 42.88
CA ALA A 228 11.61 -25.23 42.96
C ALA A 228 12.93 -25.93 42.66
N THR A 229 13.44 -26.59 43.68
CA THR A 229 14.61 -27.47 43.64
C THR A 229 14.20 -28.93 43.42
N LYS A 230 14.83 -29.56 42.45
CA LYS A 230 14.93 -31.03 42.35
C LYS A 230 16.39 -31.47 42.50
N SER A 231 16.59 -32.20 43.58
CA SER A 231 17.33 -33.45 43.83
C SER A 231 18.53 -33.82 42.97
N ALA A 232 19.64 -34.00 43.64
CA ALA A 232 20.59 -35.09 43.31
C ALA A 232 21.36 -35.55 44.55
N LYS A 233 21.44 -36.80 44.78
CA LYS A 233 22.23 -37.64 45.70
C LYS A 233 23.46 -38.22 44.94
N PRO A 234 24.42 -38.97 45.47
CA PRO A 234 24.88 -39.26 46.83
C PRO A 234 26.45 -39.31 46.98
N GLY A 235 26.91 -39.61 48.16
CA GLY A 235 28.26 -40.18 48.37
C GLY A 235 28.77 -40.06 49.79
N ASP A 236 28.62 -41.16 50.56
CA ASP A 236 29.52 -41.83 51.54
C ASP A 236 30.33 -41.05 52.60
N ALA A 237 30.25 -41.26 53.78
CA ALA A 237 30.58 -42.36 54.70
C ALA A 237 31.01 -41.84 56.11
N ASN A 238 30.56 -42.54 57.12
CA ASN A 238 31.15 -42.81 58.45
C ASN A 238 31.17 -41.72 59.50
N GLY A 239 30.53 -42.09 60.64
CA GLY A 239 30.84 -41.64 62.01
C GLY A 239 29.63 -41.75 62.93
N GLN A 240 29.76 -42.60 63.87
CA GLN A 240 28.90 -43.13 64.92
C GLN A 240 28.07 -42.04 65.77
N PRO A 241 27.08 -42.56 66.54
CA PRO A 241 26.02 -41.78 67.15
C PRO A 241 26.37 -41.19 68.50
N LEU A 242 25.84 -40.02 68.79
CA LEU A 242 25.69 -39.51 70.16
C LEU A 242 24.20 -39.18 70.37
N THR A 243 23.73 -39.75 71.33
CA THR A 243 22.56 -39.74 72.22
C THR A 243 21.70 -38.52 72.27
N ASP A 244 20.46 -38.77 72.25
CA ASP A 244 19.28 -38.13 72.86
C ASP A 244 19.44 -36.73 73.45
N GLY A 245 18.87 -35.78 72.73
CA GLY A 245 18.39 -34.48 73.20
C GLY A 245 16.99 -34.27 72.84
N GLU A 246 16.08 -34.43 73.79
CA GLU A 246 14.69 -34.00 73.65
C GLU A 246 14.57 -32.61 73.07
N THR A 247 14.13 -32.51 71.87
CA THR A 247 13.65 -31.22 71.31
C THR A 247 12.29 -30.89 71.96
N LYS A 248 12.32 -29.98 72.93
CA LYS A 248 11.13 -29.27 73.40
C LYS A 248 10.34 -28.75 72.21
N PRO A 249 9.03 -28.98 72.16
CA PRO A 249 8.18 -28.31 71.16
C PRO A 249 8.39 -26.82 71.27
N ALA A 250 8.66 -26.11 70.14
CA ALA A 250 8.71 -24.67 70.14
C ALA A 250 7.36 -24.16 70.64
N ASP A 251 7.35 -23.26 71.62
CA ASP A 251 6.13 -22.58 72.05
C ASP A 251 5.45 -21.97 70.82
N PRO A 252 4.12 -22.23 70.63
CA PRO A 252 3.41 -21.61 69.54
C PRO A 252 3.52 -20.08 69.67
N ASP A 253 3.95 -19.46 68.56
CA ASP A 253 4.11 -18.01 68.52
C ASP A 253 2.81 -17.33 68.99
N ARG A 254 2.89 -16.61 70.11
CA ARG A 254 1.75 -15.94 70.74
C ARG A 254 1.05 -14.98 69.76
N TRP A 255 1.68 -14.62 68.66
CA TRP A 255 1.15 -13.73 67.64
C TRP A 255 0.48 -14.45 66.46
N GLU A 256 0.55 -15.78 66.40
CA GLU A 256 -0.09 -16.56 65.34
C GLU A 256 -1.63 -16.43 65.35
N ALA A 257 -2.20 -16.18 66.54
CA ALA A 257 -3.63 -15.90 66.72
C ALA A 257 -4.11 -14.57 66.08
N PHE A 258 -3.16 -13.67 65.78
CA PHE A 258 -3.39 -12.38 65.10
C PHE A 258 -2.91 -12.40 63.65
N ALA A 259 -2.38 -13.51 63.22
CA ALA A 259 -2.07 -13.68 61.79
C ALA A 259 -3.38 -13.60 61.01
N SER A 260 -3.47 -12.65 60.07
CA SER A 260 -4.61 -12.52 59.21
C SER A 260 -4.89 -13.86 58.55
N ALA A 261 -6.14 -14.34 58.64
CA ALA A 261 -6.53 -15.55 57.93
C ALA A 261 -6.07 -15.53 56.49
N PRO A 262 -5.49 -16.61 55.95
CA PRO A 262 -5.02 -16.64 54.58
C PRO A 262 -6.17 -16.21 53.65
N GLU A 263 -5.93 -15.15 52.85
CA GLU A 263 -6.93 -14.66 51.90
C GLU A 263 -7.46 -15.82 51.03
N PRO A 264 -8.78 -15.99 50.94
CA PRO A 264 -9.33 -17.07 50.13
C PRO A 264 -8.81 -16.93 48.69
N LYS A 265 -8.26 -18.00 48.13
CA LYS A 265 -7.76 -18.02 46.74
C LYS A 265 -8.88 -17.57 45.83
N PRO A 266 -8.68 -16.50 45.02
CA PRO A 266 -9.76 -15.96 44.18
C PRO A 266 -10.28 -17.06 43.26
N SER A 267 -11.59 -17.10 43.06
CA SER A 267 -12.26 -18.07 42.18
C SER A 267 -11.72 -18.00 40.75
N ILE A 268 -11.90 -19.06 39.96
CA ILE A 268 -11.46 -19.09 38.52
C ILE A 268 -12.09 -17.92 37.78
N LEU A 269 -13.35 -17.59 38.03
CA LEU A 269 -14.07 -16.47 37.40
C LEU A 269 -13.43 -15.13 37.76
N THR A 270 -13.04 -14.90 39.02
CA THR A 270 -12.35 -13.66 39.42
C THR A 270 -10.94 -13.57 38.87
N ARG A 271 -10.22 -14.70 38.75
CA ARG A 271 -8.90 -14.74 38.07
C ARG A 271 -9.03 -14.45 36.60
N SER A 272 -9.97 -15.08 35.91
CA SER A 272 -10.24 -14.86 34.48
C SER A 272 -10.70 -13.43 34.24
N GLY A 273 -11.63 -12.89 35.04
CA GLY A 273 -12.07 -11.50 34.95
C GLY A 273 -10.93 -10.49 35.14
N ARG A 274 -10.05 -10.73 36.13
CA ARG A 274 -8.85 -9.90 36.33
C ARG A 274 -7.83 -10.05 35.19
N ALA A 275 -7.71 -11.24 34.59
CA ALA A 275 -6.84 -11.47 33.44
C ALA A 275 -7.37 -10.76 32.20
N VAL A 276 -8.68 -10.88 31.90
CA VAL A 276 -9.35 -10.16 30.81
C VAL A 276 -9.26 -8.64 31.01
N GLY A 277 -9.53 -8.16 32.22
CA GLY A 277 -9.40 -6.73 32.55
C GLY A 277 -7.98 -6.20 32.30
N ARG A 278 -6.95 -6.96 32.76
CA ARG A 278 -5.55 -6.59 32.50
C ARG A 278 -5.20 -6.64 31.02
N PHE A 279 -5.74 -7.58 30.25
CA PHE A 279 -5.56 -7.66 28.82
C PHE A 279 -6.21 -6.46 28.11
N LEU A 280 -7.45 -6.10 28.45
CA LEU A 280 -8.17 -4.98 27.84
C LEU A 280 -7.52 -3.62 28.12
N ILE A 281 -6.97 -3.41 29.34
CA ILE A 281 -6.26 -2.18 29.70
C ILE A 281 -4.78 -2.23 29.29
N HIS A 282 -4.31 -3.30 28.68
CA HIS A 282 -2.92 -3.39 28.24
C HIS A 282 -2.66 -2.40 27.08
N GLU A 283 -1.48 -1.76 27.09
CA GLU A 283 -1.12 -0.72 26.11
C GLU A 283 -1.36 -1.13 24.66
N TRP A 284 -0.98 -2.36 24.31
CA TRP A 284 -1.10 -2.85 22.93
C TRP A 284 -2.55 -3.11 22.51
N THR A 285 -3.38 -3.58 23.45
CA THR A 285 -4.81 -3.75 23.21
C THR A 285 -5.50 -2.40 23.02
N LEU A 286 -5.20 -1.44 23.90
CA LEU A 286 -5.74 -0.08 23.78
C LEU A 286 -5.26 0.61 22.49
N ALA A 287 -4.00 0.41 22.09
CA ALA A 287 -3.48 0.94 20.84
C ALA A 287 -4.17 0.32 19.61
N ALA A 288 -4.40 -0.99 19.60
CA ALA A 288 -5.11 -1.68 18.52
C ALA A 288 -6.58 -1.26 18.44
N LEU A 289 -7.29 -1.22 19.58
CA LEU A 289 -8.68 -0.75 19.64
C LEU A 289 -8.80 0.73 19.26
N GLY A 290 -7.86 1.56 19.72
CA GLY A 290 -7.81 2.97 19.36
C GLY A 290 -7.53 3.18 17.87
N ALA A 291 -6.63 2.39 17.27
CA ALA A 291 -6.36 2.40 15.84
C ALA A 291 -7.60 1.98 15.02
N LEU A 292 -8.30 0.93 15.46
CA LEU A 292 -9.54 0.47 14.82
C LEU A 292 -10.66 1.51 14.93
N ALA A 293 -10.89 2.06 16.12
CA ALA A 293 -11.91 3.10 16.33
C ALA A 293 -11.62 4.35 15.48
N LEU A 294 -10.34 4.76 15.42
CA LEU A 294 -9.91 5.87 14.59
C LEU A 294 -10.09 5.56 13.09
N ALA A 295 -9.81 4.33 12.66
CA ALA A 295 -10.01 3.91 11.28
C ALA A 295 -11.49 4.01 10.87
N VAL A 296 -12.40 3.51 11.71
CA VAL A 296 -13.85 3.66 11.46
C VAL A 296 -14.26 5.13 11.37
N LEU A 297 -13.73 5.98 12.25
CA LEU A 297 -14.04 7.41 12.26
C LEU A 297 -13.49 8.13 11.01
N MET A 298 -12.22 7.92 10.67
CA MET A 298 -11.52 8.63 9.61
C MET A 298 -11.90 8.15 8.21
N THR A 299 -12.44 6.93 8.08
CA THR A 299 -12.94 6.39 6.81
C THR A 299 -14.47 6.45 6.70
N TRP A 300 -15.14 7.15 7.63
CA TRP A 300 -16.59 7.33 7.52
C TRP A 300 -16.96 8.09 6.24
N PRO A 301 -17.99 7.63 5.43
CA PRO A 301 -19.05 6.67 5.79
C PRO A 301 -18.90 5.25 5.22
N THR A 302 -17.68 4.75 4.96
CA THR A 302 -17.42 3.43 4.32
C THR A 302 -18.29 2.30 4.88
N LEU A 303 -18.45 2.23 6.21
CA LEU A 303 -19.26 1.17 6.86
C LEU A 303 -20.76 1.49 7.00
N ARG A 304 -21.26 2.62 6.42
CA ARG A 304 -22.68 2.95 6.46
C ARG A 304 -23.51 2.08 5.53
N TYR A 305 -23.03 1.89 4.29
CA TYR A 305 -23.67 1.03 3.29
C TYR A 305 -22.63 0.07 2.70
N PRO A 306 -22.04 -0.82 3.52
CA PRO A 306 -20.79 -1.48 3.19
C PRO A 306 -20.86 -2.52 2.07
N ARG A 307 -22.08 -2.87 1.60
CA ARG A 307 -22.32 -3.79 0.47
C ARG A 307 -22.63 -3.07 -0.84
N TYR A 308 -22.82 -1.73 -0.80
CA TYR A 308 -23.38 -0.99 -1.93
C TYR A 308 -22.58 0.24 -2.35
N THR A 309 -21.63 0.70 -1.53
CA THR A 309 -20.79 1.86 -1.84
C THR A 309 -19.32 1.50 -1.73
N LEU A 310 -18.48 2.18 -2.51
CA LEU A 310 -17.02 2.05 -2.47
C LEU A 310 -16.39 3.44 -2.23
N PRO A 311 -15.24 3.51 -1.51
CA PRO A 311 -14.54 4.77 -1.28
C PRO A 311 -13.87 5.26 -2.57
N GLN A 312 -13.84 6.58 -2.77
CA GLN A 312 -13.25 7.35 -3.85
C GLN A 312 -14.04 7.26 -5.16
N ASP A 313 -14.10 6.10 -5.77
CA ASP A 313 -14.78 5.80 -7.01
C ASP A 313 -15.27 4.35 -7.01
N TYR A 314 -15.84 3.90 -8.13
CA TYR A 314 -16.31 2.53 -8.28
C TYR A 314 -15.56 1.76 -9.39
N TRP A 315 -14.40 2.30 -9.87
CA TRP A 315 -13.57 1.66 -10.89
C TRP A 315 -12.53 0.73 -10.26
N ASP A 316 -11.36 1.26 -9.87
CA ASP A 316 -10.29 0.48 -9.24
C ASP A 316 -10.70 -0.29 -7.97
N PRO A 317 -11.55 0.26 -7.08
CA PRO A 317 -12.07 -0.52 -5.97
C PRO A 317 -12.89 -1.74 -6.39
N SER A 318 -13.63 -1.68 -7.53
CA SER A 318 -14.35 -2.85 -8.06
C SER A 318 -13.40 -3.93 -8.57
N LEU A 319 -12.35 -3.55 -9.31
CA LEU A 319 -11.27 -4.45 -9.70
C LEU A 319 -10.65 -5.15 -8.48
N GLN A 320 -10.31 -4.39 -7.45
CA GLN A 320 -9.66 -4.92 -6.25
C GLN A 320 -10.59 -5.79 -5.40
N ALA A 321 -11.89 -5.48 -5.36
CA ALA A 321 -12.91 -6.33 -4.74
C ALA A 321 -13.03 -7.68 -5.47
N TRP A 322 -12.98 -7.66 -6.81
CA TRP A 322 -12.94 -8.87 -7.63
C TRP A 322 -11.65 -9.67 -7.40
N GLN A 323 -10.47 -9.02 -7.35
CA GLN A 323 -9.18 -9.70 -7.11
C GLN A 323 -9.19 -10.50 -5.80
N MET A 324 -9.70 -9.92 -4.71
CA MET A 324 -9.86 -10.63 -3.44
C MET A 324 -10.87 -11.78 -3.55
N ALA A 325 -12.00 -11.56 -4.24
CA ALA A 325 -13.02 -12.59 -4.43
C ALA A 325 -12.49 -13.77 -5.27
N TRP A 326 -11.82 -13.47 -6.40
CA TRP A 326 -11.19 -14.48 -7.25
C TRP A 326 -10.16 -15.31 -6.50
N SER A 327 -9.20 -14.66 -5.84
CA SER A 327 -8.15 -15.38 -5.09
C SER A 327 -8.73 -16.28 -3.99
N GLY A 328 -9.75 -15.82 -3.27
CA GLY A 328 -10.41 -16.62 -2.25
C GLY A 328 -11.19 -17.81 -2.83
N HIS A 329 -11.93 -17.58 -3.93
CA HIS A 329 -12.68 -18.61 -4.62
C HIS A 329 -11.77 -19.72 -5.20
N ILE A 330 -10.79 -19.29 -6.02
CA ILE A 330 -9.97 -20.26 -6.77
C ILE A 330 -9.03 -21.09 -5.90
N LEU A 331 -8.54 -20.51 -4.79
CA LEU A 331 -7.73 -21.27 -3.83
C LEU A 331 -8.51 -22.40 -3.13
N LEU A 332 -9.83 -22.31 -3.05
CA LEU A 332 -10.70 -23.36 -2.53
C LEU A 332 -11.17 -24.32 -3.61
N ALA A 333 -11.39 -23.85 -4.84
CA ALA A 333 -11.96 -24.63 -5.93
C ALA A 333 -10.89 -25.36 -6.76
N ASP A 334 -9.89 -24.63 -7.25
CA ASP A 334 -8.77 -25.12 -8.09
C ASP A 334 -7.54 -24.23 -7.96
N PRO A 335 -6.69 -24.45 -6.95
CA PRO A 335 -5.50 -23.63 -6.70
C PRO A 335 -4.51 -23.57 -7.87
N ALA A 336 -4.50 -24.58 -8.77
CA ALA A 336 -3.62 -24.61 -9.93
C ALA A 336 -3.97 -23.50 -10.95
N ARG A 337 -5.22 -23.06 -10.97
CA ARG A 337 -5.72 -21.97 -11.82
C ARG A 337 -5.63 -20.58 -11.20
N LEU A 338 -4.93 -20.40 -10.07
CA LEU A 338 -4.85 -19.10 -9.38
C LEU A 338 -4.56 -17.94 -10.34
N TRP A 339 -3.60 -18.12 -11.22
CA TRP A 339 -3.13 -17.10 -12.16
C TRP A 339 -3.93 -17.00 -13.46
N GLN A 340 -4.78 -18.00 -13.73
CA GLN A 340 -5.69 -18.06 -14.89
C GLN A 340 -7.07 -17.56 -14.46
N SER A 341 -7.26 -16.25 -14.45
CA SER A 341 -8.52 -15.68 -13.95
C SER A 341 -9.69 -15.92 -14.91
N ASN A 342 -10.89 -15.77 -14.38
CA ASN A 342 -12.13 -15.86 -15.17
C ASN A 342 -12.40 -14.62 -16.04
N THR A 343 -11.50 -13.66 -16.09
CA THR A 343 -11.61 -12.43 -16.87
C THR A 343 -10.49 -12.33 -17.90
N PHE A 344 -10.65 -11.49 -18.92
CA PHE A 344 -9.76 -11.41 -20.08
C PHE A 344 -9.71 -12.72 -20.89
N PHE A 345 -10.80 -13.52 -20.89
CA PHE A 345 -10.83 -14.77 -21.63
C PHE A 345 -10.54 -14.53 -23.13
N PRO A 346 -9.68 -15.34 -23.76
CA PRO A 346 -8.96 -16.53 -23.27
C PRO A 346 -7.51 -16.27 -22.84
N GLU A 347 -7.14 -15.06 -22.44
CA GLU A 347 -5.78 -14.69 -22.08
C GLU A 347 -5.24 -15.48 -20.88
N LEU A 348 -3.96 -15.87 -20.98
CA LEU A 348 -3.27 -16.60 -19.91
C LEU A 348 -2.63 -15.63 -18.91
N TRP A 349 -2.49 -16.06 -17.65
CA TRP A 349 -1.87 -15.30 -16.56
C TRP A 349 -2.57 -13.97 -16.24
N SER A 350 -3.83 -13.85 -16.62
CA SER A 350 -4.61 -12.63 -16.54
C SER A 350 -4.78 -12.07 -15.12
N PHE A 351 -4.67 -12.90 -14.07
CA PHE A 351 -4.68 -12.42 -12.70
C PHE A 351 -3.44 -11.57 -12.36
N ALA A 352 -2.32 -11.74 -13.08
CA ALA A 352 -1.08 -10.98 -12.90
C ALA A 352 -0.98 -9.72 -13.78
N PHE A 353 -2.07 -9.25 -14.40
CA PHE A 353 -2.07 -8.01 -15.19
C PHE A 353 -1.99 -6.75 -14.33
N SER A 354 -2.14 -6.88 -13.00
CA SER A 354 -1.85 -5.83 -12.01
C SER A 354 -1.49 -6.44 -10.65
N ASP A 355 -1.31 -5.59 -9.60
CA ASP A 355 -1.16 -6.05 -8.21
C ASP A 355 -2.38 -6.88 -7.79
N THR A 356 -2.19 -7.98 -7.07
CA THR A 356 -3.20 -9.04 -6.90
C THR A 356 -3.91 -9.07 -5.55
N LEU A 357 -3.41 -8.32 -4.55
CA LEU A 357 -3.91 -8.37 -3.16
C LEU A 357 -4.00 -9.80 -2.57
N LEU A 358 -3.15 -10.73 -3.06
CA LEU A 358 -3.20 -12.16 -2.71
C LEU A 358 -3.13 -12.40 -1.18
N GLY A 359 -2.42 -11.53 -0.44
CA GLY A 359 -2.38 -11.58 1.02
C GLY A 359 -3.74 -11.45 1.71
N TYR A 360 -4.78 -11.00 1.00
CA TYR A 360 -6.17 -10.92 1.47
C TYR A 360 -7.05 -12.09 0.99
N ALA A 361 -6.50 -13.08 0.30
CA ALA A 361 -7.26 -14.26 -0.15
C ALA A 361 -8.09 -14.94 0.96
N PRO A 362 -7.61 -15.06 2.23
CA PRO A 362 -8.45 -15.62 3.30
C PRO A 362 -9.75 -14.84 3.55
N ALA A 363 -9.73 -13.52 3.39
CA ALA A 363 -10.96 -12.72 3.45
C ALA A 363 -11.85 -12.98 2.22
N GLY A 364 -11.24 -13.22 1.06
CA GLY A 364 -11.92 -13.57 -0.18
C GLY A 364 -12.70 -14.89 -0.14
N MET A 365 -12.34 -15.81 0.77
CA MET A 365 -13.02 -17.09 0.98
C MET A 365 -14.40 -16.97 1.64
N LEU A 366 -14.75 -15.78 2.16
CA LEU A 366 -15.97 -15.54 2.89
C LEU A 366 -17.04 -14.88 1.99
N GLY A 367 -18.23 -15.47 1.88
CA GLY A 367 -19.33 -14.94 1.10
C GLY A 367 -19.14 -15.10 -0.44
N SER A 368 -20.15 -14.73 -1.20
CA SER A 368 -20.18 -14.88 -2.65
C SER A 368 -20.95 -13.74 -3.32
N GLY A 369 -20.63 -13.46 -4.59
CA GLY A 369 -21.27 -12.42 -5.37
C GLY A 369 -20.75 -11.00 -5.12
N PRO A 370 -21.25 -10.01 -5.90
CA PRO A 370 -20.72 -8.64 -5.92
C PRO A 370 -20.88 -7.91 -4.58
N GLU A 371 -22.06 -8.05 -3.91
CA GLU A 371 -22.33 -7.37 -2.66
C GLU A 371 -21.39 -7.82 -1.53
N ASP A 372 -21.07 -9.14 -1.48
CA ASP A 372 -20.10 -9.66 -0.51
C ASP A 372 -18.67 -9.30 -0.88
N ALA A 373 -18.34 -9.19 -2.16
CA ALA A 373 -17.05 -8.69 -2.62
C ALA A 373 -16.83 -7.23 -2.18
N VAL A 374 -17.82 -6.36 -2.36
CA VAL A 374 -17.82 -4.97 -1.90
C VAL A 374 -17.72 -4.89 -0.37
N LEU A 375 -18.48 -5.72 0.37
CA LEU A 375 -18.40 -5.78 1.83
C LEU A 375 -16.98 -6.12 2.31
N ARG A 376 -16.35 -7.14 1.72
CA ARG A 376 -14.99 -7.55 2.06
C ARG A 376 -13.99 -6.44 1.77
N TYR A 377 -14.10 -5.80 0.61
CA TYR A 377 -13.27 -4.64 0.26
C TYR A 377 -13.34 -3.56 1.32
N ASN A 378 -14.55 -3.13 1.70
CA ASN A 378 -14.77 -2.07 2.67
C ASN A 378 -14.25 -2.42 4.08
N ILE A 379 -14.39 -3.69 4.50
CA ILE A 379 -13.80 -4.15 5.75
C ILE A 379 -12.27 -4.09 5.68
N MET A 380 -11.66 -4.59 4.59
CA MET A 380 -10.20 -4.55 4.42
C MET A 380 -9.68 -3.12 4.30
N PHE A 381 -10.42 -2.21 3.67
CA PHE A 381 -10.10 -0.79 3.59
C PHE A 381 -9.98 -0.16 4.99
N VAL A 382 -10.95 -0.38 5.88
CA VAL A 382 -10.90 0.09 7.28
C VAL A 382 -9.76 -0.58 8.04
N LEU A 383 -9.58 -1.90 7.89
CA LEU A 383 -8.52 -2.65 8.58
C LEU A 383 -7.12 -2.25 8.10
N ALA A 384 -6.94 -1.90 6.82
CA ALA A 384 -5.67 -1.40 6.29
C ALA A 384 -5.25 -0.10 6.99
N HIS A 385 -6.16 0.86 7.16
CA HIS A 385 -5.90 2.10 7.92
C HIS A 385 -5.62 1.82 9.41
N ALA A 386 -6.37 0.91 10.03
CA ALA A 386 -6.12 0.50 11.41
C ALA A 386 -4.73 -0.11 11.57
N LEU A 387 -4.32 -1.00 10.64
CA LEU A 387 -3.01 -1.64 10.66
C LEU A 387 -1.88 -0.64 10.37
N ALA A 388 -2.06 0.31 9.46
CA ALA A 388 -1.10 1.38 9.20
C ALA A 388 -0.86 2.23 10.46
N THR A 389 -1.94 2.65 11.15
CA THR A 389 -1.87 3.37 12.42
C THR A 389 -1.14 2.55 13.50
N PHE A 390 -1.55 1.29 13.69
CA PHE A 390 -0.97 0.40 14.71
C PHE A 390 0.49 0.04 14.40
N GLY A 391 0.82 -0.26 13.15
CA GLY A 391 2.17 -0.63 12.71
C GLY A 391 3.18 0.51 12.94
N ALA A 392 2.84 1.73 12.53
CA ALA A 392 3.70 2.91 12.74
C ALA A 392 3.79 3.29 14.23
N TYR A 393 2.69 3.15 14.99
CA TYR A 393 2.72 3.26 16.46
C TYR A 393 3.71 2.26 17.06
N ALA A 394 3.61 0.98 16.67
CA ALA A 394 4.47 -0.09 17.19
C ALA A 394 5.93 0.16 16.86
N LEU A 395 6.24 0.62 15.65
CA LEU A 395 7.61 0.98 15.25
C LEU A 395 8.15 2.14 16.10
N ALA A 396 7.42 3.24 16.21
CA ALA A 396 7.82 4.40 16.99
C ALA A 396 8.05 4.02 18.48
N ARG A 397 7.17 3.19 19.06
CA ARG A 397 7.32 2.66 20.44
C ARG A 397 8.57 1.79 20.57
N GLN A 398 8.80 0.87 19.62
CA GLN A 398 10.01 0.02 19.63
C GLN A 398 11.29 0.86 19.51
N LEU A 399 11.26 1.91 18.71
CA LEU A 399 12.38 2.84 18.56
C LEU A 399 12.59 3.71 19.79
N GLY A 400 11.64 3.77 20.74
CA GLY A 400 11.77 4.40 22.05
C GLY A 400 11.01 5.71 22.23
N ALA A 401 10.02 5.98 21.37
CA ALA A 401 9.08 7.09 21.56
C ALA A 401 8.11 6.83 22.71
N GLY A 402 7.64 7.88 23.37
CA GLY A 402 6.54 7.85 24.33
C GLY A 402 5.20 7.52 23.63
N ARG A 403 4.16 7.19 24.42
CA ARG A 403 2.83 6.79 23.87
C ARG A 403 2.23 7.83 22.96
N ILE A 404 2.22 9.12 23.36
CA ILE A 404 1.64 10.20 22.56
C ILE A 404 2.45 10.44 21.29
N GLY A 405 3.80 10.47 21.38
CA GLY A 405 4.64 10.61 20.19
C GLY A 405 4.47 9.45 19.21
N ALA A 406 4.33 8.23 19.71
CA ALA A 406 4.05 7.06 18.85
C ALA A 406 2.66 7.13 18.21
N ALA A 407 1.64 7.64 18.95
CA ALA A 407 0.31 7.86 18.38
C ALA A 407 0.33 8.91 17.25
N VAL A 408 1.12 9.99 17.40
CA VAL A 408 1.35 10.97 16.33
C VAL A 408 1.95 10.29 15.09
N ALA A 409 3.00 9.46 15.25
CA ALA A 409 3.57 8.73 14.11
C ALA A 409 2.56 7.78 13.46
N GLY A 410 1.71 7.10 14.25
CA GLY A 410 0.67 6.22 13.74
C GLY A 410 -0.38 6.96 12.93
N VAL A 411 -0.90 8.06 13.47
CA VAL A 411 -1.94 8.87 12.82
C VAL A 411 -1.41 9.52 11.54
N THR A 412 -0.23 10.14 11.58
CA THR A 412 0.34 10.78 10.40
C THR A 412 0.65 9.78 9.28
N TYR A 413 1.07 8.56 9.62
CA TYR A 413 1.37 7.54 8.63
C TYR A 413 0.12 7.00 7.93
N ALA A 414 -0.99 6.87 8.65
CA ALA A 414 -2.23 6.29 8.12
C ALA A 414 -3.17 7.33 7.48
N TYR A 415 -3.09 8.62 7.90
CA TYR A 415 -4.04 9.65 7.50
C TYR A 415 -3.36 10.92 6.99
N ALA A 416 -2.14 10.81 6.48
CA ALA A 416 -1.50 11.91 5.76
C ALA A 416 -2.38 12.38 4.58
N PRO A 417 -2.58 13.69 4.38
CA PRO A 417 -3.45 14.19 3.32
C PRO A 417 -3.21 13.57 1.93
N TRP A 418 -1.97 13.31 1.54
CA TRP A 418 -1.65 12.71 0.22
C TRP A 418 -2.28 11.32 0.00
N LEU A 419 -2.55 10.56 1.09
CA LEU A 419 -3.18 9.24 0.98
C LEU A 419 -4.64 9.31 0.55
N LEU A 420 -5.27 10.49 0.65
CA LEU A 420 -6.67 10.68 0.24
C LEU A 420 -6.83 10.51 -1.27
N SER A 421 -5.84 10.93 -2.06
CA SER A 421 -5.83 10.71 -3.51
C SER A 421 -5.61 9.24 -3.89
N GLN A 422 -5.20 8.41 -2.92
CA GLN A 422 -4.99 6.97 -3.09
C GLN A 422 -6.14 6.14 -2.51
N ALA A 423 -7.27 6.76 -2.13
CA ALA A 423 -8.37 6.07 -1.47
C ALA A 423 -9.01 4.95 -2.35
N GLY A 424 -8.91 5.06 -3.67
CA GLY A 424 -9.29 4.00 -4.61
C GLY A 424 -8.28 2.84 -4.74
N HIS A 425 -7.06 2.98 -4.16
CA HIS A 425 -5.97 2.04 -4.34
C HIS A 425 -5.67 1.26 -3.05
N LEU A 426 -6.48 0.25 -2.70
CA LEU A 426 -6.31 -0.55 -1.47
C LEU A 426 -4.90 -1.16 -1.35
N HIS A 427 -4.26 -1.56 -2.47
CA HIS A 427 -2.89 -2.08 -2.46
C HIS A 427 -1.86 -1.03 -1.99
N VAL A 428 -2.09 0.27 -2.22
CA VAL A 428 -1.26 1.38 -1.71
C VAL A 428 -1.53 1.62 -0.22
N LEU A 429 -2.81 1.62 0.18
CA LEU A 429 -3.24 1.83 1.56
C LEU A 429 -2.87 0.67 2.48
N SER A 430 -2.68 -0.54 1.93
CA SER A 430 -2.30 -1.75 2.67
C SER A 430 -0.81 -1.78 3.00
N ASN A 431 -0.29 -0.70 3.56
CA ASN A 431 1.14 -0.48 3.85
C ASN A 431 1.54 -0.70 5.31
N GLY A 432 0.57 -1.00 6.18
CA GLY A 432 0.78 -1.10 7.63
C GLY A 432 1.70 -2.25 8.06
N GLY A 433 1.85 -3.28 7.23
CA GLY A 433 2.78 -4.38 7.46
C GLY A 433 4.25 -3.94 7.42
N ILE A 434 4.60 -2.90 6.66
CA ILE A 434 5.97 -2.36 6.58
C ILE A 434 6.47 -1.91 7.95
N PRO A 435 5.87 -0.90 8.60
CA PRO A 435 6.34 -0.46 9.93
C PRO A 435 6.16 -1.54 10.99
N LEU A 436 5.15 -2.42 10.89
CA LEU A 436 4.96 -3.52 11.83
C LEU A 436 6.10 -4.55 11.72
N ALA A 437 6.47 -4.98 10.51
CA ALA A 437 7.60 -5.88 10.29
C ALA A 437 8.91 -5.29 10.83
N LEU A 438 9.18 -4.01 10.52
CA LEU A 438 10.36 -3.30 11.03
C LEU A 438 10.36 -3.20 12.56
N ALA A 439 9.21 -2.98 13.20
CA ALA A 439 9.06 -2.96 14.64
C ALA A 439 9.39 -4.33 15.26
N MET A 440 8.85 -5.40 14.67
CA MET A 440 9.05 -6.77 15.15
C MET A 440 10.51 -7.23 14.96
N LEU A 441 11.11 -6.96 13.79
CA LEU A 441 12.53 -7.24 13.54
C LEU A 441 13.44 -6.45 14.49
N ALA A 442 13.21 -5.15 14.69
CA ALA A 442 13.96 -4.33 15.62
C ALA A 442 13.84 -4.85 17.06
N ARG A 443 12.65 -5.30 17.48
CA ARG A 443 12.40 -5.91 18.79
C ARG A 443 13.11 -7.25 18.93
N GLY A 444 13.02 -8.09 17.92
CA GLY A 444 13.68 -9.39 17.90
C GLY A 444 15.18 -9.30 18.04
N HIS A 445 15.79 -8.32 17.40
CA HIS A 445 17.23 -8.02 17.51
C HIS A 445 17.63 -7.21 18.74
N GLY A 446 16.68 -6.79 19.59
CA GLY A 446 16.96 -5.96 20.76
C GLY A 446 17.46 -4.57 20.42
N TRP A 447 17.06 -4.01 19.27
CA TRP A 447 17.52 -2.70 18.80
C TRP A 447 16.49 -1.59 19.02
N SER A 448 16.96 -0.40 19.34
CA SER A 448 16.13 0.78 19.55
C SER A 448 16.93 2.05 19.18
N LEU A 449 16.27 3.04 18.58
CA LEU A 449 16.91 4.30 18.20
C LEU A 449 17.36 5.12 19.43
N ARG A 450 16.51 5.15 20.48
CA ARG A 450 16.79 5.88 21.74
C ARG A 450 17.86 5.20 22.56
N HIS A 451 17.78 3.88 22.70
CA HIS A 451 18.58 3.12 23.66
C HIS A 451 19.73 2.33 23.02
N GLY A 452 19.77 2.26 21.68
CA GLY A 452 20.74 1.48 20.94
C GLY A 452 20.46 -0.02 21.01
N TYR A 453 21.51 -0.81 20.88
CA TYR A 453 21.48 -2.25 20.86
C TYR A 453 21.55 -2.83 22.26
N ARG A 454 20.61 -3.71 22.61
CA ARG A 454 20.45 -4.38 23.90
C ARG A 454 20.34 -5.89 23.70
N PRO A 455 21.45 -6.62 23.74
CA PRO A 455 21.49 -8.06 23.49
C PRO A 455 20.63 -8.88 24.45
N GLU A 456 20.44 -8.42 25.69
CA GLU A 456 19.61 -9.04 26.72
C GLU A 456 18.10 -9.01 26.39
N ARG A 457 17.70 -8.16 25.44
CA ARG A 457 16.31 -8.02 24.98
C ARG A 457 16.03 -8.71 23.66
N ARG A 458 16.94 -9.53 23.17
CA ARG A 458 16.74 -10.33 21.96
C ARG A 458 15.66 -11.37 22.16
N HIS A 459 14.90 -11.63 21.13
CA HIS A 459 13.84 -12.62 21.14
C HIS A 459 13.56 -13.13 19.72
N ASP A 460 13.96 -14.35 19.42
CA ASP A 460 13.86 -14.99 18.12
C ASP A 460 12.42 -15.09 17.58
N GLY A 461 11.42 -15.31 18.44
CA GLY A 461 10.01 -15.32 18.04
C GLY A 461 9.55 -14.02 17.38
N TRP A 462 10.07 -12.86 17.81
CA TRP A 462 9.76 -11.59 17.13
C TRP A 462 10.44 -11.47 15.78
N VAL A 463 11.59 -12.11 15.57
CA VAL A 463 12.26 -12.14 14.25
C VAL A 463 11.43 -12.97 13.27
N TYR A 464 11.01 -14.18 13.65
CA TYR A 464 10.10 -14.99 12.81
C TYR A 464 8.82 -14.23 12.46
N GLY A 465 8.17 -13.63 13.46
CA GLY A 465 6.97 -12.84 13.24
C GLY A 465 7.21 -11.64 12.31
N GLY A 466 8.36 -10.97 12.44
CA GLY A 466 8.73 -9.84 11.58
C GLY A 466 8.91 -10.24 10.12
N TRP A 467 9.60 -11.34 9.85
CA TRP A 467 9.77 -11.88 8.50
C TRP A 467 8.46 -12.38 7.90
N LEU A 468 7.59 -13.02 8.73
CA LEU A 468 6.27 -13.46 8.28
C LEU A 468 5.39 -12.27 7.86
N VAL A 469 5.36 -11.21 8.66
CA VAL A 469 4.64 -9.96 8.32
C VAL A 469 5.24 -9.30 7.08
N ALA A 470 6.57 -9.32 6.92
CA ALA A 470 7.23 -8.81 5.72
C ALA A 470 6.84 -9.60 4.46
N ALA A 471 6.83 -10.93 4.53
CA ALA A 471 6.41 -11.80 3.44
C ALA A 471 4.92 -11.60 3.08
N TRP A 472 4.06 -11.46 4.09
CA TRP A 472 2.66 -11.13 3.89
C TRP A 472 2.48 -9.75 3.24
N GLN A 473 3.22 -8.72 3.67
CA GLN A 473 3.18 -7.40 3.06
C GLN A 473 3.55 -7.44 1.56
N LEU A 474 4.55 -8.24 1.19
CA LEU A 474 4.98 -8.41 -0.19
C LEU A 474 3.90 -9.05 -1.06
N SER A 475 3.10 -9.97 -0.50
CA SER A 475 2.00 -10.64 -1.20
C SER A 475 0.76 -9.76 -1.43
N LEU A 476 0.72 -8.54 -0.87
CA LEU A 476 -0.36 -7.58 -1.13
C LEU A 476 -0.19 -6.82 -2.44
N GLY A 477 1.05 -6.66 -2.91
CA GLY A 477 1.35 -6.01 -4.18
C GLY A 477 2.80 -5.58 -4.29
N PHE A 478 3.34 -5.61 -5.52
CA PHE A 478 4.70 -5.18 -5.80
C PHE A 478 4.88 -3.67 -5.86
N GLY A 479 3.83 -2.91 -6.15
CA GLY A 479 3.92 -1.45 -6.23
C GLY A 479 4.53 -0.82 -4.97
N ILE A 480 4.23 -1.37 -3.78
CA ILE A 480 4.81 -0.97 -2.49
C ILE A 480 5.77 -2.03 -1.95
N GLY A 481 5.49 -3.31 -2.22
CA GLY A 481 6.27 -4.44 -1.72
C GLY A 481 7.69 -4.50 -2.25
N LEU A 482 7.91 -4.17 -3.52
CA LEU A 482 9.24 -4.21 -4.13
C LEU A 482 10.20 -3.16 -3.55
N PRO A 483 9.84 -1.87 -3.43
CA PRO A 483 10.68 -0.90 -2.71
C PRO A 483 10.96 -1.32 -1.26
N PHE A 484 9.99 -1.95 -0.59
CA PHE A 484 10.19 -2.48 0.76
C PHE A 484 11.20 -3.65 0.77
N ALA A 485 11.14 -4.56 -0.20
CA ALA A 485 12.06 -5.67 -0.30
C ALA A 485 13.51 -5.19 -0.50
N TYR A 486 13.72 -4.20 -1.37
CA TYR A 486 15.04 -3.60 -1.57
C TYR A 486 15.52 -2.86 -0.32
N PHE A 487 14.65 -2.07 0.32
CA PHE A 487 14.99 -1.41 1.58
C PHE A 487 15.41 -2.43 2.65
N LEU A 488 14.65 -3.51 2.82
CA LEU A 488 14.94 -4.55 3.81
C LEU A 488 16.25 -5.28 3.48
N GLY A 489 16.51 -5.58 2.21
CA GLY A 489 17.78 -6.15 1.74
C GLY A 489 18.99 -5.26 2.07
N VAL A 490 18.88 -3.96 1.78
CA VAL A 490 19.92 -2.96 2.13
C VAL A 490 20.08 -2.85 3.65
N ALA A 491 18.98 -2.83 4.42
CA ALA A 491 19.02 -2.77 5.88
C ALA A 491 19.74 -3.99 6.49
N VAL A 492 19.47 -5.19 5.98
CA VAL A 492 20.18 -6.43 6.36
C VAL A 492 21.66 -6.35 6.01
N LEU A 493 21.99 -5.93 4.79
CA LEU A 493 23.40 -5.76 4.36
C LEU A 493 24.15 -4.79 5.28
N VAL A 494 23.56 -3.62 5.57
CA VAL A 494 24.12 -2.61 6.49
C VAL A 494 24.28 -3.19 7.89
N ALA A 495 23.30 -3.93 8.40
CA ALA A 495 23.36 -4.57 9.71
C ALA A 495 24.52 -5.59 9.77
N VAL A 496 24.69 -6.41 8.74
CA VAL A 496 25.78 -7.39 8.61
C VAL A 496 27.14 -6.69 8.56
N VAL A 497 27.30 -5.67 7.73
CA VAL A 497 28.53 -4.89 7.61
C VAL A 497 28.89 -4.23 8.95
N LEU A 498 27.92 -3.58 9.61
CA LEU A 498 28.12 -2.96 10.92
C LEU A 498 28.49 -3.98 12.00
N PHE A 499 27.91 -5.18 11.96
CA PHE A 499 28.27 -6.28 12.86
C PHE A 499 29.73 -6.68 12.68
N TYR A 500 30.17 -6.91 11.42
CA TYR A 500 31.56 -7.30 11.14
C TYR A 500 32.56 -6.18 11.45
N VAL A 501 32.25 -4.92 11.11
CA VAL A 501 33.10 -3.77 11.45
C VAL A 501 33.26 -3.63 12.98
N ARG A 502 32.18 -3.79 13.72
CA ARG A 502 32.24 -3.80 15.20
C ARG A 502 33.07 -4.96 15.70
N ARG A 503 32.90 -6.16 15.16
CA ARG A 503 33.66 -7.35 15.55
C ARG A 503 35.16 -7.19 15.31
N LEU A 504 35.55 -6.54 14.19
CA LEU A 504 36.94 -6.26 13.86
C LEU A 504 37.54 -5.17 14.76
N ARG A 505 36.75 -4.14 15.10
CA ARG A 505 37.22 -3.02 15.94
C ARG A 505 37.22 -3.31 17.45
N THR A 506 36.26 -4.09 17.93
CA THR A 506 36.10 -4.43 19.33
C THR A 506 36.11 -5.94 19.48
N ARG A 507 37.22 -6.52 20.03
CA ARG A 507 37.31 -7.97 20.28
C ARG A 507 36.23 -8.51 21.25
N GLN A 508 35.36 -7.64 21.79
CA GLN A 508 34.26 -7.94 22.73
C GLN A 508 32.88 -7.98 22.06
N ALA A 509 32.76 -8.20 20.75
CA ALA A 509 31.46 -8.30 20.11
C ALA A 509 30.68 -9.50 20.66
N VAL A 510 29.51 -9.23 21.26
CA VAL A 510 28.57 -10.26 21.69
C VAL A 510 28.20 -11.14 20.50
N PRO A 511 28.35 -12.47 20.57
CA PRO A 511 28.02 -13.35 19.46
C PRO A 511 26.55 -13.19 19.05
N PHE A 512 26.28 -13.27 17.74
CA PHE A 512 24.95 -13.05 17.18
C PHE A 512 23.92 -14.05 17.73
N GLY A 513 24.35 -15.25 18.08
CA GLY A 513 23.50 -16.32 18.60
C GLY A 513 22.94 -17.22 17.48
N ARG A 514 23.13 -18.55 17.60
CA ARG A 514 22.70 -19.51 16.55
C ARG A 514 21.20 -19.47 16.29
N ARG A 515 20.35 -19.32 17.33
CA ARG A 515 18.88 -19.27 17.20
C ARG A 515 18.43 -18.02 16.42
N LEU A 516 19.02 -16.86 16.69
CA LEU A 516 18.69 -15.62 16.01
C LEU A 516 19.11 -15.68 14.54
N LEU A 517 20.33 -16.20 14.26
CA LEU A 517 20.81 -16.40 12.89
C LEU A 517 19.89 -17.36 12.10
N LEU A 518 19.44 -18.45 12.74
CA LEU A 518 18.51 -19.38 12.13
C LEU A 518 17.16 -18.73 11.84
N ALA A 519 16.66 -17.88 12.75
CA ALA A 519 15.42 -17.14 12.56
C ALA A 519 15.50 -16.16 11.38
N ASP A 520 16.63 -15.44 11.23
CA ASP A 520 16.85 -14.56 10.09
C ASP A 520 17.02 -15.34 8.78
N LEU A 521 17.74 -16.48 8.82
CA LEU A 521 17.94 -17.31 7.63
C LEU A 521 16.61 -17.88 7.14
N LEU A 522 15.85 -18.54 8.02
CA LEU A 522 14.58 -19.17 7.66
C LEU A 522 13.53 -18.12 7.29
N GLY A 523 13.47 -17.02 8.05
CA GLY A 523 12.56 -15.92 7.75
C GLY A 523 12.91 -15.19 6.47
N GLY A 524 14.20 -14.95 6.21
CA GLY A 524 14.69 -14.37 4.97
C GLY A 524 14.45 -15.27 3.75
N LEU A 525 14.62 -16.60 3.90
CA LEU A 525 14.29 -17.59 2.85
C LEU A 525 12.78 -17.61 2.57
N LEU A 526 11.93 -17.57 3.61
CA LEU A 526 10.48 -17.44 3.43
C LEU A 526 10.13 -16.17 2.65
N PHE A 527 10.69 -15.03 3.06
CA PHE A 527 10.45 -13.74 2.40
C PHE A 527 10.89 -13.77 0.92
N ALA A 528 12.10 -14.27 0.65
CA ALA A 528 12.62 -14.42 -0.71
C ALA A 528 11.78 -15.42 -1.54
N GLY A 529 11.36 -16.54 -0.93
CA GLY A 529 10.52 -17.54 -1.58
C GLY A 529 9.15 -16.97 -1.97
N VAL A 530 8.50 -16.22 -1.07
CA VAL A 530 7.25 -15.52 -1.38
C VAL A 530 7.48 -14.48 -2.47
N GLY A 531 8.58 -13.70 -2.41
CA GLY A 531 8.93 -12.74 -3.45
C GLY A 531 9.10 -13.37 -4.83
N LEU A 532 9.80 -14.49 -4.93
CA LEU A 532 9.99 -15.22 -6.19
C LEU A 532 8.67 -15.83 -6.70
N LEU A 533 7.87 -16.40 -5.80
CA LEU A 533 6.56 -16.96 -6.15
C LEU A 533 5.62 -15.90 -6.71
N MET A 534 5.61 -14.71 -6.10
CA MET A 534 4.81 -13.57 -6.57
C MET A 534 5.37 -12.94 -7.85
N ALA A 535 6.69 -12.92 -8.05
CA ALA A 535 7.31 -12.34 -9.24
C ALA A 535 7.17 -13.22 -10.50
N PHE A 536 7.10 -14.54 -10.33
CA PHE A 536 7.07 -15.50 -11.42
C PHE A 536 5.96 -15.22 -12.46
N PRO A 537 4.68 -15.03 -12.08
CA PRO A 537 3.63 -14.76 -13.06
C PRO A 537 3.82 -13.43 -13.80
N PHE A 538 4.40 -12.41 -13.16
CA PHE A 538 4.68 -11.13 -13.85
C PHE A 538 5.75 -11.30 -14.93
N PHE A 539 6.78 -12.15 -14.71
CA PHE A 539 7.75 -12.47 -15.76
C PHE A 539 7.09 -13.21 -16.94
N ARG A 540 6.13 -14.11 -16.65
CA ARG A 540 5.36 -14.80 -17.70
C ARG A 540 4.48 -13.82 -18.48
N VAL A 541 3.88 -12.84 -17.82
CA VAL A 541 3.10 -11.78 -18.48
C VAL A 541 4.00 -10.94 -19.39
N THR A 542 5.20 -10.53 -18.93
CA THR A 542 6.15 -9.77 -19.75
C THR A 542 6.61 -10.57 -20.99
N GLU A 543 6.81 -11.88 -20.86
CA GLU A 543 7.14 -12.75 -22.01
C GLU A 543 6.02 -12.82 -23.04
N LEU A 544 4.75 -12.88 -22.59
CA LEU A 544 3.57 -12.98 -23.47
C LEU A 544 3.16 -11.63 -24.06
N HIS A 545 3.35 -10.55 -23.31
CA HIS A 545 2.93 -9.19 -23.67
C HIS A 545 4.09 -8.20 -23.64
N PRO A 546 5.16 -8.38 -24.46
CA PRO A 546 6.33 -7.50 -24.43
C PRO A 546 6.00 -6.04 -24.78
N TYR A 547 4.91 -5.81 -25.51
CA TYR A 547 4.41 -4.46 -25.85
C TYR A 547 3.83 -3.70 -24.64
N ALA A 548 3.53 -4.39 -23.52
CA ALA A 548 3.04 -3.78 -22.30
C ALA A 548 4.17 -3.38 -21.33
N GLU A 549 5.44 -3.56 -21.76
CA GLU A 549 6.60 -3.11 -20.98
C GLU A 549 6.60 -1.59 -20.85
N ARG A 550 6.81 -1.11 -19.62
CA ARG A 550 6.81 0.31 -19.31
C ARG A 550 8.07 1.00 -19.84
N THR A 551 7.89 2.22 -20.29
CA THR A 551 8.98 3.09 -20.71
C THR A 551 9.32 4.12 -19.61
N ILE A 552 10.47 4.78 -19.73
CA ILE A 552 10.82 5.87 -18.80
C ILE A 552 9.91 7.08 -18.99
N ASP A 553 9.33 7.25 -20.19
CA ASP A 553 8.35 8.31 -20.47
C ASP A 553 7.05 8.06 -19.71
N ASP A 554 6.60 6.81 -19.57
CA ASP A 554 5.45 6.46 -18.70
C ASP A 554 5.69 6.89 -17.24
N VAL A 555 6.93 6.72 -16.76
CA VAL A 555 7.32 7.24 -15.43
C VAL A 555 7.27 8.76 -15.41
N GLY A 556 7.66 9.42 -16.50
CA GLY A 556 7.65 10.87 -16.66
C GLY A 556 6.25 11.48 -16.50
N ILE A 557 5.23 10.82 -17.06
CA ILE A 557 3.81 11.23 -16.96
C ILE A 557 3.37 11.33 -15.50
N PHE A 558 3.79 10.37 -14.66
CA PHE A 558 3.40 10.29 -13.25
C PHE A 558 4.42 10.87 -12.28
N SER A 559 5.50 11.48 -12.77
CA SER A 559 6.55 12.07 -11.93
C SER A 559 6.12 13.44 -11.38
N PRO A 560 5.98 13.60 -10.05
CA PRO A 560 5.48 14.83 -9.45
C PRO A 560 6.56 15.91 -9.41
N PRO A 561 6.19 17.17 -9.64
CA PRO A 561 7.07 18.31 -9.40
C PRO A 561 7.23 18.58 -7.89
N ALA A 562 8.22 19.38 -7.50
CA ALA A 562 8.46 19.77 -6.10
C ALA A 562 7.24 20.45 -5.44
N SER A 563 6.43 21.18 -6.21
CA SER A 563 5.17 21.78 -5.74
C SER A 563 4.15 20.74 -5.26
N GLY A 564 4.23 19.49 -5.73
CA GLY A 564 3.37 18.39 -5.30
C GLY A 564 3.47 18.11 -3.80
N PHE A 565 4.67 18.23 -3.20
CA PHE A 565 4.88 17.99 -1.77
C PHE A 565 4.21 18.98 -0.83
N VAL A 566 3.75 20.12 -1.36
CA VAL A 566 3.01 21.14 -0.63
C VAL A 566 1.59 21.30 -1.16
N THR A 567 1.15 20.44 -2.07
CA THR A 567 -0.19 20.45 -2.66
C THR A 567 -1.01 19.27 -2.14
N SER A 568 -2.19 19.57 -1.61
CA SER A 568 -3.14 18.60 -1.06
C SER A 568 -4.13 18.11 -2.11
N PRO A 569 -4.61 16.86 -2.02
CA PRO A 569 -5.76 16.35 -2.77
C PRO A 569 -7.05 17.15 -2.49
N ALA A 570 -8.02 16.99 -3.37
CA ALA A 570 -9.33 17.65 -3.27
C ALA A 570 -10.13 17.20 -2.06
N GLU A 571 -9.99 15.94 -1.69
CA GLU A 571 -10.70 15.25 -0.63
C GLU A 571 -10.31 15.71 0.78
N SER A 572 -9.18 16.44 0.94
CA SER A 572 -8.78 17.00 2.23
C SER A 572 -9.77 18.09 2.66
N LEU A 573 -10.39 17.89 3.83
CA LEU A 573 -11.36 18.85 4.37
C LEU A 573 -10.73 20.21 4.68
N ILE A 574 -9.47 20.22 5.14
CA ILE A 574 -8.76 21.46 5.52
C ILE A 574 -8.13 22.13 4.30
N TRP A 575 -7.38 21.40 3.50
CA TRP A 575 -6.52 21.95 2.45
C TRP A 575 -7.13 21.84 1.05
N GLY A 576 -8.15 20.98 0.84
CA GLY A 576 -8.70 20.69 -0.48
C GLY A 576 -9.16 21.92 -1.24
N GLY A 577 -9.95 22.78 -0.59
CA GLY A 577 -10.44 24.02 -1.19
C GLY A 577 -9.33 25.05 -1.44
N LEU A 578 -8.41 25.20 -0.47
CA LEU A 578 -7.32 26.17 -0.53
C LEU A 578 -6.31 25.89 -1.65
N HIS A 579 -6.09 24.60 -1.95
CA HIS A 579 -5.10 24.17 -2.96
C HIS A 579 -5.70 23.92 -4.35
N LYS A 580 -6.94 24.34 -4.62
CA LYS A 580 -7.58 24.16 -5.95
C LYS A 580 -6.73 24.72 -7.09
N GLY A 581 -6.18 25.93 -6.93
CA GLY A 581 -5.32 26.56 -7.94
C GLY A 581 -3.98 25.84 -8.11
N ALA A 582 -3.35 25.39 -7.01
CA ALA A 582 -2.10 24.65 -7.07
C ALA A 582 -2.27 23.27 -7.75
N ARG A 583 -3.39 22.60 -7.47
CA ARG A 583 -3.71 21.31 -8.15
C ARG A 583 -3.94 21.48 -9.65
N ALA A 584 -4.61 22.53 -10.07
CA ALA A 584 -4.86 22.78 -11.49
C ALA A 584 -3.58 22.87 -12.34
N ALA A 585 -2.44 23.17 -11.71
CA ALA A 585 -1.13 23.19 -12.35
C ALA A 585 -0.44 21.83 -12.41
N LEU A 586 -1.02 20.77 -11.81
CA LEU A 586 -0.47 19.42 -11.81
C LEU A 586 -1.15 18.60 -12.92
N PRO A 587 -0.39 18.01 -13.86
CA PRO A 587 -0.96 17.22 -14.97
C PRO A 587 -1.78 16.00 -14.50
N TRP A 588 -1.34 15.35 -13.41
CA TRP A 588 -1.93 14.13 -12.89
C TRP A 588 -2.18 14.21 -11.39
N HIS A 589 -3.34 14.73 -10.99
CA HIS A 589 -3.67 15.05 -9.59
C HIS A 589 -3.51 13.85 -8.63
N PRO A 590 -4.03 12.63 -8.94
CA PRO A 590 -3.99 11.51 -7.99
C PRO A 590 -2.58 11.09 -7.56
N GLU A 591 -1.59 11.17 -8.47
CA GLU A 591 -0.22 10.72 -8.17
C GLU A 591 0.73 11.89 -7.84
N MET A 592 0.27 13.15 -8.01
CA MET A 592 1.12 14.34 -7.83
C MET A 592 0.75 15.22 -6.63
N THR A 593 -0.36 14.96 -5.94
CA THR A 593 -0.74 15.68 -4.72
C THR A 593 -0.17 15.00 -3.49
N LEU A 594 1.04 15.38 -3.09
CA LEU A 594 1.89 14.64 -2.15
C LEU A 594 2.06 15.33 -0.78
N LEU A 595 1.18 16.24 -0.36
CA LEU A 595 1.27 16.89 0.95
C LEU A 595 1.12 15.87 2.09
N PRO A 596 2.16 15.65 2.94
CA PRO A 596 2.04 14.75 4.09
C PRO A 596 1.36 15.42 5.30
N GLY A 597 1.16 16.72 5.24
CA GLY A 597 0.59 17.57 6.27
C GLY A 597 1.55 18.67 6.75
N TYR A 598 1.05 19.89 6.85
CA TYR A 598 1.84 21.02 7.36
C TYR A 598 2.12 20.89 8.86
N VAL A 599 1.16 20.34 9.62
CA VAL A 599 1.37 20.03 11.05
C VAL A 599 2.48 18.99 11.19
N LEU A 600 2.50 17.96 10.32
CA LEU A 600 3.57 16.97 10.32
C LEU A 600 4.92 17.60 9.97
N TYR A 601 5.00 18.46 8.97
CA TYR A 601 6.23 19.21 8.64
C TYR A 601 6.74 20.04 9.83
N ALA A 602 5.85 20.79 10.48
CA ALA A 602 6.20 21.61 11.65
C ALA A 602 6.71 20.75 12.83
N LEU A 603 6.05 19.63 13.12
CA LEU A 603 6.46 18.72 14.18
C LEU A 603 7.79 18.01 13.86
N ALA A 604 7.99 17.61 12.59
CA ALA A 604 9.24 16.99 12.15
C ALA A 604 10.41 17.98 12.20
N LEU A 605 10.18 19.24 11.76
CA LEU A 605 11.15 20.34 11.88
C LEU A 605 11.51 20.56 13.37
N GLY A 606 10.49 20.68 14.24
CA GLY A 606 10.69 20.73 15.69
C GLY A 606 11.51 19.56 16.22
N GLY A 607 11.32 18.35 15.63
CA GLY A 607 12.05 17.13 15.94
C GLY A 607 13.53 17.14 15.57
N LEU A 608 13.94 18.00 14.66
CA LEU A 608 15.36 18.22 14.34
C LEU A 608 16.08 18.98 15.47
N PHE A 609 15.39 19.88 16.17
CA PHE A 609 15.96 20.69 17.23
C PHE A 609 15.71 20.08 18.63
N PHE A 610 14.49 19.64 18.90
CA PHE A 610 14.04 19.10 20.18
C PHE A 610 13.54 17.68 20.03
N SER A 611 14.32 16.71 20.51
CA SER A 611 13.96 15.31 20.31
C SER A 611 14.61 14.40 21.34
N VAL A 612 13.98 13.27 21.63
CA VAL A 612 14.58 12.18 22.39
C VAL A 612 15.63 11.39 21.59
N TRP A 613 15.70 11.63 20.27
CA TRP A 613 16.71 11.01 19.41
C TRP A 613 18.04 11.77 19.49
N ARG A 614 19.16 11.03 19.42
CA ARG A 614 20.50 11.63 19.31
C ARG A 614 20.61 12.40 17.97
N LEU A 615 21.40 13.47 17.94
CA LEU A 615 21.55 14.32 16.74
C LEU A 615 21.86 13.50 15.48
N ARG A 616 22.80 12.54 15.54
CA ARG A 616 23.13 11.67 14.40
C ARG A 616 21.93 10.90 13.84
N HIS A 617 20.98 10.49 14.70
CA HIS A 617 19.78 9.78 14.27
C HIS A 617 18.77 10.74 13.63
N ARG A 618 18.66 11.96 14.15
CA ARG A 618 17.82 13.02 13.53
C ARG A 618 18.33 13.38 12.15
N LEU A 619 19.65 13.56 11.98
CA LEU A 619 20.27 13.83 10.69
C LEU A 619 20.13 12.65 9.72
N LEU A 620 20.22 11.41 10.20
CA LEU A 620 19.99 10.22 9.38
C LEU A 620 18.53 10.14 8.90
N LEU A 621 17.56 10.44 9.79
CA LEU A 621 16.13 10.49 9.39
C LEU A 621 15.87 11.63 8.40
N LEU A 622 16.49 12.81 8.60
CA LEU A 622 16.40 13.92 7.64
C LEU A 622 17.00 13.55 6.28
N ALA A 623 18.19 12.93 6.26
CA ALA A 623 18.80 12.43 5.03
C ALA A 623 17.89 11.42 4.32
N GLY A 624 17.27 10.52 5.07
CA GLY A 624 16.26 9.61 4.53
C GLY A 624 15.06 10.33 3.93
N VAL A 625 14.53 11.36 4.59
CA VAL A 625 13.44 12.21 4.06
C VAL A 625 13.84 12.83 2.72
N LEU A 626 15.02 13.47 2.66
CA LEU A 626 15.50 14.13 1.44
C LEU A 626 15.72 13.14 0.30
N VAL A 627 16.31 11.98 0.59
CA VAL A 627 16.52 10.91 -0.39
C VAL A 627 15.18 10.39 -0.92
N THR A 628 14.25 10.06 -0.04
CA THR A 628 12.95 9.50 -0.48
C THR A 628 12.10 10.53 -1.23
N MET A 629 12.19 11.84 -0.89
CA MET A 629 11.56 12.90 -1.66
C MET A 629 12.20 13.04 -3.06
N ALA A 630 13.53 12.98 -3.16
CA ALA A 630 14.21 13.03 -4.45
C ALA A 630 13.81 11.86 -5.36
N PHE A 631 13.72 10.63 -4.81
CA PHE A 631 13.25 9.47 -5.55
C PHE A 631 11.76 9.56 -5.90
N ALA A 632 10.94 10.14 -5.02
CA ALA A 632 9.51 10.34 -5.28
C ALA A 632 9.23 11.33 -6.43
N MET A 633 10.18 12.24 -6.75
CA MET A 633 10.08 13.13 -7.90
C MET A 633 10.31 12.42 -9.25
N GLY A 634 10.77 11.16 -9.24
CA GLY A 634 10.99 10.40 -10.47
C GLY A 634 11.91 11.12 -11.44
N THR A 635 11.47 11.29 -12.69
CA THR A 635 12.22 11.99 -13.74
C THR A 635 12.24 13.52 -13.57
N ARG A 636 11.39 14.11 -12.68
CA ARG A 636 11.43 15.55 -12.43
C ARG A 636 12.62 16.02 -11.58
N PHE A 637 13.38 15.10 -10.99
CA PHE A 637 14.60 15.41 -10.24
C PHE A 637 15.82 15.16 -11.12
N PHE A 638 16.38 16.21 -11.73
CA PHE A 638 17.53 16.15 -12.67
C PHE A 638 17.33 15.08 -13.76
N ASP A 639 16.17 15.08 -14.42
CA ASP A 639 15.76 14.12 -15.44
C ASP A 639 15.85 12.65 -14.99
N GLY A 640 15.81 12.43 -13.66
CA GLY A 640 15.95 11.11 -13.06
C GLY A 640 17.35 10.49 -13.12
N THR A 641 18.33 11.17 -13.74
CA THR A 641 19.69 10.63 -14.04
C THR A 641 20.40 10.07 -12.81
N PHE A 642 20.25 10.73 -11.64
CA PHE A 642 20.90 10.32 -10.40
C PHE A 642 20.01 9.54 -9.45
N THR A 643 18.75 9.32 -9.81
CA THR A 643 17.76 8.71 -8.92
C THR A 643 17.00 7.57 -9.58
N TYR A 644 15.97 7.88 -10.37
CA TYR A 644 15.00 6.89 -10.83
C TYR A 644 15.48 6.10 -12.03
N VAL A 645 16.17 6.74 -13.00
CA VAL A 645 16.66 6.09 -14.22
C VAL A 645 17.62 4.94 -13.92
N PRO A 646 18.65 5.08 -13.05
CA PRO A 646 19.52 3.95 -12.70
C PRO A 646 18.78 2.79 -12.05
N LEU A 647 17.72 3.05 -11.27
CA LEU A 647 16.88 2.00 -10.70
C LEU A 647 16.06 1.31 -11.79
N PHE A 648 15.46 2.09 -12.67
CA PHE A 648 14.63 1.62 -13.78
C PHE A 648 15.41 0.68 -14.71
N GLU A 649 16.65 1.05 -15.08
CA GLU A 649 17.47 0.31 -16.02
C GLU A 649 18.21 -0.90 -15.41
N HIS A 650 18.61 -0.81 -14.13
CA HIS A 650 19.54 -1.78 -13.56
C HIS A 650 18.99 -2.61 -12.40
N VAL A 651 17.85 -2.20 -11.80
CA VAL A 651 17.31 -2.90 -10.64
C VAL A 651 16.13 -3.78 -11.08
N PRO A 652 16.22 -5.11 -10.92
CA PRO A 652 15.18 -6.03 -11.39
C PRO A 652 13.79 -5.69 -10.89
N GLY A 653 12.81 -5.61 -11.81
CA GLY A 653 11.42 -5.33 -11.52
C GLY A 653 11.10 -3.86 -11.22
N TRP A 654 12.10 -2.98 -11.12
CA TRP A 654 11.85 -1.55 -10.89
C TRP A 654 11.20 -0.87 -12.10
N SER A 655 11.48 -1.34 -13.31
CA SER A 655 10.86 -0.88 -14.55
C SER A 655 9.32 -1.08 -14.58
N ALA A 656 8.78 -1.98 -13.76
CA ALA A 656 7.33 -2.15 -13.63
C ALA A 656 6.65 -1.02 -12.83
N LEU A 657 7.43 -0.18 -12.10
CA LEU A 657 6.91 0.88 -11.22
C LEU A 657 6.87 2.21 -11.97
N ARG A 658 5.67 2.65 -12.37
CA ARG A 658 5.49 3.93 -13.11
C ARG A 658 5.14 5.13 -12.24
N THR A 659 4.84 4.95 -10.96
CA THR A 659 4.31 5.99 -10.06
C THR A 659 5.30 6.30 -8.92
N PRO A 660 6.37 7.08 -9.19
CA PRO A 660 7.39 7.38 -8.19
C PRO A 660 6.86 8.13 -6.97
N GLY A 661 5.77 8.91 -7.13
CA GLY A 661 5.11 9.65 -6.05
C GLY A 661 4.72 8.78 -4.85
N ARG A 662 4.45 7.49 -5.06
CA ARG A 662 4.10 6.52 -3.99
C ARG A 662 5.24 6.27 -3.00
N LEU A 663 6.50 6.60 -3.35
CA LEU A 663 7.63 6.59 -2.41
C LEU A 663 7.47 7.62 -1.28
N MET A 664 6.50 8.55 -1.39
CA MET A 664 6.07 9.45 -0.32
C MET A 664 5.66 8.71 0.96
N LEU A 665 5.30 7.44 0.86
CA LEU A 665 5.04 6.57 1.98
C LEU A 665 6.24 6.51 2.96
N TRP A 666 7.46 6.38 2.43
CA TRP A 666 8.69 6.36 3.22
C TRP A 666 9.00 7.72 3.83
N THR A 667 8.83 8.78 3.05
CA THR A 667 8.98 10.17 3.52
C THR A 667 8.05 10.42 4.72
N THR A 668 6.78 10.05 4.60
CA THR A 668 5.77 10.21 5.66
C THR A 668 6.15 9.42 6.93
N LEU A 669 6.62 8.19 6.78
CA LEU A 669 7.10 7.37 7.92
C LEU A 669 8.26 8.04 8.65
N LEU A 670 9.27 8.53 7.91
CA LEU A 670 10.47 9.17 8.47
C LEU A 670 10.15 10.51 9.14
N LEU A 671 9.27 11.33 8.53
CA LEU A 671 8.75 12.56 9.13
C LEU A 671 7.97 12.25 10.42
N GLY A 672 7.12 11.21 10.40
CA GLY A 672 6.38 10.73 11.56
C GLY A 672 7.29 10.31 12.72
N LEU A 673 8.43 9.66 12.42
CA LEU A 673 9.44 9.32 13.44
C LEU A 673 10.13 10.56 14.01
N LEU A 674 10.46 11.58 13.19
CA LEU A 674 10.99 12.84 13.67
C LEU A 674 10.00 13.55 14.61
N ALA A 675 8.73 13.64 14.17
CA ALA A 675 7.64 14.20 14.96
C ALA A 675 7.42 13.45 16.28
N ALA A 676 7.47 12.11 16.26
CA ALA A 676 7.36 11.27 17.46
C ALA A 676 8.45 11.58 18.46
N GLY A 677 9.68 11.84 17.98
CA GLY A 677 10.81 12.25 18.83
C GLY A 677 10.58 13.59 19.51
N ALA A 678 10.05 14.59 18.78
CA ALA A 678 9.69 15.91 19.29
C ALA A 678 8.61 15.83 20.37
N VAL A 679 7.48 15.20 20.04
CA VAL A 679 6.34 15.08 20.95
C VAL A 679 6.69 14.28 22.21
N THR A 680 7.56 13.27 22.09
CA THR A 680 8.08 12.54 23.24
C THR A 680 8.92 13.46 24.16
N ALA A 681 9.82 14.27 23.57
CA ALA A 681 10.63 15.22 24.35
C ALA A 681 9.76 16.26 25.06
N LEU A 682 8.73 16.79 24.37
CA LEU A 682 7.74 17.68 24.96
C LEU A 682 7.02 17.02 26.14
N THR A 683 6.55 15.78 25.95
CA THR A 683 5.82 15.05 26.99
C THR A 683 6.71 14.75 28.20
N ASP A 684 7.96 14.34 27.99
CA ASP A 684 8.93 14.09 29.05
C ASP A 684 9.22 15.40 29.82
N ARG A 685 9.42 16.53 29.10
CA ARG A 685 9.62 17.83 29.73
C ARG A 685 8.44 18.34 30.56
N VAL A 686 7.23 18.16 30.05
CA VAL A 686 6.00 18.51 30.80
C VAL A 686 5.89 17.65 32.07
N ARG A 687 6.20 16.36 32.02
CA ARG A 687 6.20 15.47 33.19
C ARG A 687 7.22 15.94 34.25
N GLU A 688 8.42 16.29 33.85
CA GLU A 688 9.45 16.85 34.76
C GLU A 688 8.97 18.14 35.42
N LEU A 689 8.46 19.10 34.62
CA LEU A 689 7.98 20.36 35.14
C LEU A 689 6.79 20.19 36.11
N THR A 690 5.88 19.25 35.82
CA THR A 690 4.72 19.00 36.67
C THR A 690 5.08 18.24 37.94
N ALA A 691 6.14 17.43 37.93
CA ALA A 691 6.64 16.73 39.11
C ALA A 691 7.34 17.66 40.13
N GLN A 692 7.94 18.75 39.65
CA GLN A 692 8.72 19.67 40.47
C GLN A 692 7.86 20.75 41.15
N ARG A 693 6.58 20.89 40.82
CA ARG A 693 5.68 21.96 41.34
C ARG A 693 4.82 21.46 42.51
N ILE A 694 4.81 22.20 43.61
CA ILE A 694 3.93 22.00 44.76
C ILE A 694 3.21 23.34 45.05
N PRO A 695 1.87 23.46 44.95
CA PRO A 695 0.94 22.46 44.45
C PRO A 695 1.08 22.18 42.94
N SER A 696 0.67 20.99 42.48
CA SER A 696 0.85 20.50 41.10
C SER A 696 -0.02 21.18 40.03
N TRP A 697 -0.64 22.31 40.37
CA TRP A 697 -1.44 23.14 39.45
C TRP A 697 -0.54 24.08 38.64
N PRO A 698 -0.72 24.23 37.29
CA PRO A 698 -1.75 23.67 36.38
C PRO A 698 -1.37 22.31 35.74
N GLY A 699 -0.76 21.40 36.51
CA GLY A 699 -0.25 20.11 36.00
C GLY A 699 -1.20 19.28 35.11
N PRO A 700 -2.53 19.14 35.47
CA PRO A 700 -3.46 18.42 34.62
C PRO A 700 -3.62 19.05 33.24
N TRP A 701 -3.77 20.36 33.15
CA TRP A 701 -3.92 21.11 31.90
C TRP A 701 -2.66 21.02 31.02
N LEU A 702 -1.47 21.13 31.61
CA LEU A 702 -0.22 20.94 30.86
C LEU A 702 -0.08 19.51 30.31
N ARG A 703 -0.54 18.50 31.05
CA ARG A 703 -0.56 17.13 30.57
C ARG A 703 -1.55 16.94 29.43
N MET A 704 -2.73 17.56 29.52
CA MET A 704 -3.71 17.57 28.41
C MET A 704 -3.16 18.30 27.18
N ALA A 705 -2.44 19.39 27.36
CA ALA A 705 -1.81 20.14 26.26
C ALA A 705 -0.80 19.30 25.46
N THR A 706 -0.22 18.23 26.06
CA THR A 706 0.64 17.29 25.30
C THR A 706 -0.10 16.46 24.26
N LEU A 707 -1.44 16.42 24.30
CA LEU A 707 -2.29 15.78 23.29
C LEU A 707 -2.55 16.67 22.08
N LEU A 708 -2.25 17.97 22.17
CA LEU A 708 -2.49 18.93 21.08
C LEU A 708 -1.82 18.51 19.76
N PRO A 709 -0.56 18.07 19.71
CA PRO A 709 0.02 17.58 18.45
C PRO A 709 -0.76 16.41 17.83
N LEU A 710 -1.24 15.48 18.66
CA LEU A 710 -2.07 14.36 18.19
C LEU A 710 -3.41 14.86 17.62
N LEU A 711 -4.06 15.77 18.32
CA LEU A 711 -5.32 16.37 17.87
C LEU A 711 -5.13 17.11 16.53
N LEU A 712 -4.08 17.92 16.41
CA LEU A 712 -3.81 18.71 15.21
C LEU A 712 -3.56 17.82 13.99
N VAL A 713 -2.74 16.77 14.10
CA VAL A 713 -2.51 15.83 12.98
C VAL A 713 -3.76 15.03 12.63
N THR A 714 -4.61 14.72 13.62
CA THR A 714 -5.89 14.03 13.36
C THR A 714 -6.86 14.94 12.61
N VAL A 715 -6.96 16.19 13.02
CA VAL A 715 -7.81 17.21 12.35
C VAL A 715 -7.30 17.47 10.93
N GLU A 716 -5.99 17.55 10.72
CA GLU A 716 -5.40 17.74 9.38
C GLU A 716 -5.69 16.58 8.43
N GLY A 717 -5.84 15.37 8.95
CA GLY A 717 -6.21 14.16 8.17
C GLY A 717 -7.71 14.01 7.88
N LEU A 718 -8.58 14.92 8.36
CA LEU A 718 -10.00 14.88 8.07
C LEU A 718 -10.28 15.05 6.58
N ASN A 719 -11.25 14.30 6.08
CA ASN A 719 -11.50 14.21 4.65
C ASN A 719 -12.99 14.18 4.30
N ASN A 720 -13.26 14.38 3.02
CA ASN A 720 -14.56 14.27 2.39
C ASN A 720 -14.47 13.33 1.18
N THR A 721 -13.90 12.14 1.39
CA THR A 721 -13.77 11.11 0.34
C THR A 721 -15.16 10.68 -0.13
N PRO A 722 -15.46 10.76 -1.44
CA PRO A 722 -16.75 10.34 -1.98
C PRO A 722 -16.94 8.83 -1.83
N HIS A 723 -18.21 8.41 -1.74
CA HIS A 723 -18.60 7.00 -1.62
C HIS A 723 -19.74 6.71 -2.61
N PRO A 724 -19.44 6.61 -3.92
CA PRO A 724 -20.46 6.34 -4.92
C PRO A 724 -21.07 4.95 -4.74
N VAL A 725 -22.32 4.82 -5.21
CA VAL A 725 -23.05 3.56 -5.21
C VAL A 725 -22.57 2.70 -6.37
N VAL A 726 -22.22 1.47 -6.08
CA VAL A 726 -21.78 0.48 -7.07
C VAL A 726 -22.94 0.06 -7.96
N PRO A 727 -22.78 0.04 -9.29
CA PRO A 727 -23.79 -0.46 -10.19
C PRO A 727 -24.16 -1.91 -9.91
N ARG A 728 -25.47 -2.19 -9.85
CA ARG A 728 -25.97 -3.54 -9.59
C ARG A 728 -25.69 -4.47 -10.77
N GLN A 729 -25.46 -5.74 -10.47
CA GLN A 729 -25.30 -6.78 -11.48
C GLN A 729 -26.58 -6.91 -12.32
N PRO A 730 -26.49 -6.82 -13.65
CA PRO A 730 -27.62 -7.04 -14.54
C PRO A 730 -28.18 -8.47 -14.42
N ALA A 731 -29.53 -8.62 -14.52
CA ALA A 731 -30.17 -9.93 -14.45
C ALA A 731 -29.64 -10.89 -15.52
N ALA A 732 -29.36 -10.37 -16.71
CA ALA A 732 -28.81 -11.13 -17.84
C ALA A 732 -27.49 -11.84 -17.51
N MET A 733 -26.59 -11.19 -16.74
CA MET A 733 -25.31 -11.81 -16.36
C MET A 733 -25.45 -12.96 -15.35
N ARG A 734 -26.58 -13.06 -14.65
CA ARG A 734 -26.82 -14.18 -13.72
C ARG A 734 -27.24 -15.46 -14.42
N THR A 735 -27.77 -15.33 -15.61
CA THR A 735 -28.37 -16.43 -16.39
C THR A 735 -27.58 -16.76 -17.67
N ALA A 736 -26.66 -15.87 -18.07
CA ALA A 736 -25.85 -16.07 -19.27
C ALA A 736 -24.78 -17.15 -19.02
N GLU A 737 -24.61 -18.02 -20.00
CA GLU A 737 -23.60 -19.07 -20.00
C GLU A 737 -22.29 -18.52 -20.61
N GLY A 738 -21.17 -18.70 -19.91
CA GLY A 738 -19.86 -18.27 -20.40
C GLY A 738 -19.24 -19.26 -21.41
N PRO A 739 -18.18 -18.84 -22.11
CA PRO A 739 -17.55 -17.52 -22.13
C PRO A 739 -18.44 -16.42 -22.69
N LEU A 740 -18.51 -15.30 -22.00
CA LEU A 740 -19.39 -14.20 -22.38
C LEU A 740 -18.65 -12.86 -22.57
N LEU A 741 -19.20 -12.03 -23.48
CA LEU A 741 -18.78 -10.65 -23.70
C LEU A 741 -19.91 -9.71 -23.29
N VAL A 742 -19.61 -8.71 -22.46
CA VAL A 742 -20.56 -7.67 -22.08
C VAL A 742 -20.25 -6.39 -22.84
N LEU A 743 -21.24 -5.83 -23.50
CA LEU A 743 -21.14 -4.59 -24.28
C LEU A 743 -22.02 -3.49 -23.67
N PRO A 744 -21.61 -2.22 -23.74
CA PRO A 744 -20.33 -1.70 -24.21
C PRO A 744 -19.14 -2.12 -23.37
N SER A 745 -17.95 -2.26 -23.97
CA SER A 745 -16.70 -2.61 -23.32
C SER A 745 -15.71 -1.45 -23.40
N SER A 746 -15.15 -1.09 -22.27
CA SER A 746 -14.06 -0.14 -22.09
C SER A 746 -13.30 -0.47 -20.81
N GLN A 747 -12.10 0.08 -20.64
CA GLN A 747 -11.24 -0.14 -19.47
C GLN A 747 -12.02 -0.02 -18.15
N ASN A 748 -12.77 1.05 -17.98
CA ASN A 748 -13.48 1.35 -16.74
C ASN A 748 -14.77 0.52 -16.59
N LEU A 749 -15.58 0.40 -17.66
CA LEU A 749 -16.81 -0.38 -17.61
C LEU A 749 -16.56 -1.86 -17.31
N ASP A 750 -15.46 -2.39 -17.85
CA ASP A 750 -15.09 -3.78 -17.66
C ASP A 750 -14.71 -4.12 -16.22
N GLN A 751 -14.23 -3.14 -15.42
CA GLN A 751 -14.02 -3.35 -13.98
C GLN A 751 -15.32 -3.66 -13.22
N HIS A 752 -16.46 -3.11 -13.66
CA HIS A 752 -17.76 -3.51 -13.11
C HIS A 752 -18.13 -4.94 -13.55
N VAL A 753 -17.86 -5.29 -14.83
CA VAL A 753 -18.10 -6.65 -15.32
C VAL A 753 -17.30 -7.67 -14.54
N MET A 754 -16.03 -7.36 -14.23
CA MET A 754 -15.18 -8.18 -13.36
C MET A 754 -15.80 -8.36 -11.97
N LEU A 755 -16.30 -7.28 -11.33
CA LEU A 755 -16.99 -7.37 -10.04
C LEU A 755 -18.26 -8.22 -10.16
N TRP A 756 -19.07 -8.04 -11.19
CA TRP A 756 -20.30 -8.80 -11.38
C TRP A 756 -20.03 -10.29 -11.64
N SER A 757 -18.91 -10.63 -12.28
CA SER A 757 -18.52 -12.02 -12.52
C SER A 757 -18.25 -12.82 -11.25
N THR A 758 -18.13 -12.16 -10.07
CA THR A 758 -18.01 -12.85 -8.77
C THR A 758 -19.23 -13.69 -8.39
N SER A 759 -20.35 -13.52 -9.13
CA SER A 759 -21.50 -14.42 -9.07
C SER A 759 -21.22 -15.66 -9.94
N GLY A 760 -20.61 -16.70 -9.35
CA GLY A 760 -20.36 -17.98 -10.01
C GLY A 760 -19.10 -18.02 -10.90
N PHE A 761 -18.39 -16.90 -11.04
CA PHE A 761 -17.14 -16.78 -11.80
C PHE A 761 -17.19 -17.35 -13.23
N PRO A 762 -18.22 -17.03 -14.05
CA PRO A 762 -18.21 -17.40 -15.45
C PRO A 762 -17.01 -16.76 -16.15
N ASP A 763 -16.46 -17.43 -17.16
CA ASP A 763 -15.42 -16.85 -18.00
C ASP A 763 -15.98 -15.65 -18.77
N VAL A 764 -15.34 -14.48 -18.68
CA VAL A 764 -15.71 -13.25 -19.37
C VAL A 764 -14.55 -12.70 -20.19
N VAL A 765 -14.84 -12.22 -21.38
CA VAL A 765 -13.84 -11.59 -22.27
C VAL A 765 -13.40 -10.23 -21.72
N ASN A 766 -14.34 -9.53 -21.11
CA ASN A 766 -14.13 -8.22 -20.51
C ASN A 766 -13.02 -8.23 -19.45
N GLY A 767 -12.29 -7.13 -19.40
CA GLY A 767 -11.27 -6.91 -18.37
C GLY A 767 -10.74 -5.49 -18.37
N GLY A 768 -10.48 -4.95 -17.15
CA GLY A 768 -9.90 -3.65 -16.94
C GLY A 768 -8.84 -3.75 -15.84
N SER A 769 -7.55 -3.63 -16.18
CA SER A 769 -6.44 -3.84 -15.26
C SER A 769 -5.24 -2.94 -15.59
N GLY A 770 -4.03 -3.33 -15.25
CA GLY A 770 -2.80 -2.55 -15.41
C GLY A 770 -2.43 -2.20 -16.86
N PHE A 771 -2.90 -2.99 -17.83
CA PHE A 771 -2.82 -2.77 -19.28
C PHE A 771 -3.95 -3.51 -19.98
N THR A 772 -4.19 -3.22 -21.27
CA THR A 772 -5.16 -3.93 -22.11
C THR A 772 -4.43 -4.89 -23.03
N PRO A 773 -4.72 -6.20 -23.02
CA PRO A 773 -4.19 -7.14 -24.00
C PRO A 773 -4.66 -6.79 -25.41
N ARG A 774 -3.80 -7.00 -26.42
CA ARG A 774 -4.12 -6.74 -27.84
C ARG A 774 -5.39 -7.47 -28.29
N GLN A 775 -5.58 -8.69 -27.80
CA GLN A 775 -6.77 -9.48 -28.13
C GLN A 775 -8.06 -8.79 -27.64
N LEU A 776 -8.05 -8.20 -26.44
CA LEU A 776 -9.21 -7.45 -25.95
C LEU A 776 -9.42 -6.15 -26.72
N ASP A 777 -8.36 -5.46 -27.15
CA ASP A 777 -8.48 -4.30 -28.04
C ASP A 777 -9.07 -4.69 -29.39
N ASP A 778 -8.66 -5.84 -29.96
CA ASP A 778 -9.24 -6.38 -31.19
C ASP A 778 -10.72 -6.74 -30.99
N VAL A 779 -11.10 -7.38 -29.88
CA VAL A 779 -12.50 -7.64 -29.53
C VAL A 779 -13.30 -6.33 -29.47
N ARG A 780 -12.80 -5.32 -28.77
CA ARG A 780 -13.48 -4.00 -28.67
C ARG A 780 -13.66 -3.37 -30.05
N ARG A 781 -12.63 -3.42 -30.90
CA ARG A 781 -12.64 -2.86 -32.25
C ARG A 781 -13.61 -3.61 -33.16
N VAL A 782 -13.56 -4.95 -33.22
CA VAL A 782 -14.38 -5.78 -34.09
C VAL A 782 -15.85 -5.77 -33.64
N SER A 783 -16.10 -5.77 -32.33
CA SER A 783 -17.44 -5.74 -31.77
C SER A 783 -18.19 -4.42 -31.93
N GLN A 784 -17.53 -3.31 -32.33
CA GLN A 784 -18.21 -2.06 -32.66
C GLN A 784 -19.26 -2.23 -33.77
N ALA A 785 -19.04 -3.19 -34.66
CA ALA A 785 -19.97 -3.51 -35.75
C ALA A 785 -20.90 -4.70 -35.44
N PHE A 786 -20.91 -5.17 -34.17
CA PHE A 786 -21.84 -6.24 -33.78
C PHE A 786 -23.30 -5.77 -33.81
N PRO A 787 -24.28 -6.60 -34.31
CA PRO A 787 -24.11 -7.94 -34.81
C PRO A 787 -23.94 -7.97 -36.34
N ASN A 788 -22.77 -8.22 -36.82
CA ASN A 788 -22.53 -8.57 -38.21
C ASN A 788 -21.74 -9.88 -38.29
N GLN A 789 -21.74 -10.51 -39.49
CA GLN A 789 -21.14 -11.85 -39.68
C GLN A 789 -19.66 -11.86 -39.24
N THR A 790 -18.88 -10.84 -39.58
CA THR A 790 -17.45 -10.74 -39.23
C THR A 790 -17.23 -10.72 -37.73
N SER A 791 -18.02 -9.92 -36.99
CA SER A 791 -17.89 -9.85 -35.52
C SER A 791 -18.34 -11.15 -34.85
N ILE A 792 -19.40 -11.78 -35.37
CA ILE A 792 -19.90 -13.06 -34.85
C ILE A 792 -18.86 -14.17 -35.05
N ASP A 793 -18.33 -14.30 -36.28
CA ASP A 793 -17.32 -15.32 -36.61
C ASP A 793 -16.04 -15.12 -35.80
N TYR A 794 -15.60 -13.89 -35.64
CA TYR A 794 -14.45 -13.57 -34.78
C TYR A 794 -14.68 -13.97 -33.32
N LEU A 795 -15.83 -13.61 -32.75
CA LEU A 795 -16.16 -13.97 -31.36
C LEU A 795 -16.29 -15.49 -31.20
N ARG A 796 -16.86 -16.20 -32.17
CA ARG A 796 -16.93 -17.68 -32.20
C ARG A 796 -15.54 -18.31 -32.25
N THR A 797 -14.59 -17.78 -33.03
CA THR A 797 -13.20 -18.27 -33.06
C THR A 797 -12.48 -18.12 -31.71
N LEU A 798 -12.85 -17.12 -30.93
CA LEU A 798 -12.36 -16.95 -29.55
C LEU A 798 -13.05 -17.85 -28.54
N GLY A 799 -14.13 -18.56 -28.94
CA GLY A 799 -14.92 -19.42 -28.06
C GLY A 799 -16.00 -18.70 -27.27
N VAL A 800 -16.32 -17.46 -27.60
CA VAL A 800 -17.42 -16.69 -26.98
C VAL A 800 -18.73 -17.34 -27.33
N ARG A 801 -19.59 -17.59 -26.34
CA ARG A 801 -20.91 -18.20 -26.52
C ARG A 801 -22.06 -17.21 -26.40
N THR A 802 -21.87 -16.19 -25.61
CA THR A 802 -22.93 -15.23 -25.28
C THR A 802 -22.40 -13.80 -25.33
N VAL A 803 -23.16 -12.90 -25.95
CA VAL A 803 -22.95 -11.44 -25.90
C VAL A 803 -24.10 -10.83 -25.12
N VAL A 804 -23.80 -10.02 -24.11
CA VAL A 804 -24.78 -9.30 -23.29
C VAL A 804 -24.63 -7.82 -23.54
N LEU A 805 -25.66 -7.20 -24.18
CA LEU A 805 -25.71 -5.78 -24.45
C LEU A 805 -26.51 -5.05 -23.37
N LEU A 806 -25.90 -4.11 -22.66
CA LEU A 806 -26.51 -3.34 -21.59
C LEU A 806 -27.18 -2.08 -22.15
N ARG A 807 -28.50 -2.05 -22.24
CA ARG A 807 -29.27 -0.98 -22.86
C ARG A 807 -29.05 0.40 -22.24
N ASP A 808 -28.86 0.46 -20.92
CA ASP A 808 -28.63 1.71 -20.18
C ASP A 808 -27.26 2.33 -20.42
N ARG A 809 -26.34 1.58 -21.02
CA ARG A 809 -24.96 2.02 -21.30
C ARG A 809 -24.65 2.21 -22.79
N VAL A 810 -25.62 1.94 -23.62
CA VAL A 810 -25.49 2.00 -25.08
C VAL A 810 -25.64 3.42 -25.66
N PRO A 811 -26.48 4.34 -25.11
CA PRO A 811 -26.66 5.65 -25.71
C PRO A 811 -25.36 6.41 -25.94
N GLY A 812 -25.15 6.94 -27.17
CA GLY A 812 -23.91 7.64 -27.53
C GLY A 812 -22.71 6.74 -27.84
N THR A 813 -22.90 5.42 -27.93
CA THR A 813 -21.86 4.46 -28.27
C THR A 813 -22.11 3.83 -29.64
N PRO A 814 -21.11 3.20 -30.30
CA PRO A 814 -21.31 2.50 -31.59
C PRO A 814 -22.39 1.39 -31.55
N TRP A 815 -22.69 0.88 -30.37
CA TRP A 815 -23.67 -0.20 -30.17
C TRP A 815 -25.12 0.27 -30.05
N GLU A 816 -25.40 1.57 -30.22
CA GLU A 816 -26.77 2.09 -30.15
C GLU A 816 -27.69 1.45 -31.20
N ILE A 817 -27.16 1.24 -32.40
CA ILE A 817 -27.87 0.57 -33.48
C ILE A 817 -28.06 -0.96 -33.28
N THR A 818 -27.28 -1.54 -32.38
CA THR A 818 -27.29 -2.99 -32.10
C THR A 818 -28.57 -3.43 -31.38
N ILE A 819 -29.17 -2.52 -30.59
CA ILE A 819 -30.37 -2.85 -29.80
C ILE A 819 -31.49 -3.46 -30.65
N ASP A 820 -31.75 -2.88 -31.82
CA ASP A 820 -32.84 -3.26 -32.71
C ASP A 820 -32.36 -3.94 -34.00
N ALA A 821 -31.08 -4.30 -34.08
CA ALA A 821 -30.53 -4.94 -35.26
C ALA A 821 -31.16 -6.30 -35.52
N PRO A 822 -31.58 -6.61 -36.77
CA PRO A 822 -32.11 -7.91 -37.12
C PRO A 822 -31.02 -8.98 -37.07
N VAL A 823 -31.37 -10.18 -36.57
CA VAL A 823 -30.43 -11.29 -36.37
C VAL A 823 -30.80 -12.58 -37.08
N GLU A 824 -31.92 -12.60 -37.78
CA GLU A 824 -32.55 -13.81 -38.40
C GLU A 824 -31.63 -14.48 -39.40
N SER A 825 -30.82 -13.70 -40.13
CA SER A 825 -29.91 -14.22 -41.17
C SER A 825 -28.50 -14.55 -40.63
N LEU A 826 -28.22 -14.25 -39.35
CA LEU A 826 -26.86 -14.34 -38.77
C LEU A 826 -26.60 -15.63 -38.01
N GLY A 827 -27.60 -16.52 -37.91
CA GLY A 827 -27.45 -17.80 -37.20
C GLY A 827 -27.18 -17.63 -35.67
N ILE A 828 -27.68 -16.55 -35.06
CA ILE A 828 -27.66 -16.28 -33.63
C ILE A 828 -29.07 -16.07 -33.10
N THR A 829 -29.25 -16.23 -31.80
CA THR A 829 -30.54 -15.98 -31.15
C THR A 829 -30.47 -14.72 -30.29
N ARG A 830 -31.56 -13.92 -30.29
CA ARG A 830 -31.69 -12.69 -29.51
C ARG A 830 -32.78 -12.87 -28.45
N GLN A 831 -32.48 -12.53 -27.22
CA GLN A 831 -33.43 -12.60 -26.10
C GLN A 831 -33.33 -11.34 -25.25
N GLU A 832 -34.43 -10.74 -24.87
CA GLU A 832 -34.46 -9.63 -23.91
C GLU A 832 -34.56 -10.16 -22.48
N VAL A 833 -33.64 -9.73 -21.61
CA VAL A 833 -33.60 -10.12 -20.20
C VAL A 833 -33.42 -8.89 -19.33
N GLY A 834 -34.50 -8.39 -18.73
CA GLY A 834 -34.47 -7.15 -17.96
C GLY A 834 -34.04 -5.94 -18.81
N ASN A 835 -32.99 -5.24 -18.38
CA ASN A 835 -32.41 -4.08 -19.06
C ASN A 835 -31.25 -4.46 -20.00
N ALA A 836 -31.23 -5.68 -20.51
CA ALA A 836 -30.17 -6.15 -21.39
C ALA A 836 -30.75 -6.98 -22.55
N VAL A 837 -30.02 -7.03 -23.65
CA VAL A 837 -30.26 -7.95 -24.78
C VAL A 837 -29.17 -9.01 -24.75
N VAL A 838 -29.56 -10.26 -24.74
CA VAL A 838 -28.67 -11.43 -24.74
C VAL A 838 -28.65 -12.04 -26.10
N TYR A 839 -27.51 -12.19 -26.72
CA TYR A 839 -27.29 -12.87 -27.98
C TYR A 839 -26.53 -14.18 -27.71
N LYS A 840 -27.09 -15.32 -28.12
CA LYS A 840 -26.35 -16.61 -28.13
C LYS A 840 -25.76 -16.80 -29.51
N LEU A 841 -24.43 -16.95 -29.55
CA LEU A 841 -23.66 -17.06 -30.78
C LEU A 841 -23.64 -18.49 -31.34
#